data_7863a621f5ade0846191fa6238194aee
#
_entry.id   7863a621f5ade0846191fa6238194aee
#
_cell.length_a   1.000
_cell.length_b   1.000
_cell.length_c   1.000
_cell.angle_alpha   90.00
_cell.angle_beta   90.00
_cell.angle_gamma   90.00
#
_symmetry.space_group_name_H-M   'P 1'
#
loop_
_entity.id
_entity.type
_entity.pdbx_description
1 polymer ?
#
loop_
_entity_poly.entity_id
_entity_poly.type
_entity_poly.pdbx_seq_one_letter_code
_entity_poly.pdbx_strand_id
1 'polypeptide(L)'
;MKTLVIAEKPSVGRDIARVLKCNKNINGAIEGSKYIVTWGLGHLVTLSDPERYDEKYKQWNMQDLPMIPKYLRLEVIKQTGKQYNAVKSQIHRKDVNEIVIATDAGREGELVARWILEKAGNQKPIKRLWISSVTDKAIREGFSNLKPGKEYDNLYRAAVSRAEADWLVGINATRALTCKYNAQLSCGRVQTPTLAMIAKREEDIRNFKPVPYYGLTVTVEKKDGLKQSMKLQWVEPKSKSNRSFDKDKVETLLKNLKEQEAVVTKVTRSEKRKPAPQLYDLTELQREANKKFDFSAKQTLNIMQRLYENHKVLTYPRTDSRYLTTDIVDTLKERLQAISVGPYRKLAAQVKVIKPSKAFVDNSKVSDHHAIIPTEQYPELSNMSLEERKIYDLVVKRFLAVLYPAYEYEQTSIEVEIGGQFFTAKGNLVKKAGWKEVYDNSYDDGEEETSDVIAVNQGDKLNVLNLTMTEGKTKPPAPFNEATLLSAMENPVKYMESHNKEDIKTLGETGGLGTVATRADIIEKLFNSYLLEKKGKDIHITAKAKQLLELVPADLKKPELTADWERKLSKIAKGSLRRDAFMSDIKNYTNELISEIKSGEGKFRHDNITNHKCPNCGKYLLLVKGKNSTKRVCQDRECGYKETVSRTSNARCPKCHKRMELFGTGEKQMFTCVCGHKEKLTAFTERRKKEGAGVSKKDVAKYMNKMKKEETPLNTGFAEALAKLNLK
;
A
#
# COMPACT_ATOMS: atom_id res chain seq x y z
N MET A 1 25.77 -21.27 29.79
CA MET A 1 24.92 -20.05 29.66
C MET A 1 24.73 -19.76 28.19
N LYS A 2 23.50 -19.42 27.79
CA LYS A 2 23.11 -19.17 26.39
C LYS A 2 22.57 -17.76 26.21
N THR A 3 22.66 -17.23 25.01
CA THR A 3 22.04 -15.96 24.59
C THR A 3 20.76 -16.25 23.80
N LEU A 4 19.65 -15.63 24.21
CA LEU A 4 18.39 -15.71 23.48
C LEU A 4 18.35 -14.62 22.42
N VAL A 5 18.06 -14.98 21.18
CA VAL A 5 17.88 -14.04 20.05
C VAL A 5 16.40 -13.99 19.68
N ILE A 6 15.83 -12.80 19.62
CA ILE A 6 14.42 -12.59 19.25
C ILE A 6 14.36 -11.88 17.90
N ALA A 7 14.03 -12.61 16.85
CA ALA A 7 13.80 -12.08 15.50
C ALA A 7 12.35 -11.60 15.35
N GLU A 8 12.07 -10.78 14.35
CA GLU A 8 10.70 -10.28 14.11
C GLU A 8 9.79 -11.33 13.44
N LYS A 9 10.39 -12.19 12.59
CA LYS A 9 9.65 -13.14 11.74
C LYS A 9 10.34 -14.51 11.73
N PRO A 10 9.58 -15.59 11.47
CA PRO A 10 10.15 -16.95 11.41
C PRO A 10 11.24 -17.12 10.35
N SER A 11 11.12 -16.45 9.19
CA SER A 11 12.12 -16.49 8.12
C SER A 11 13.46 -15.95 8.59
N VAL A 12 13.46 -14.72 9.12
CA VAL A 12 14.66 -14.06 9.67
C VAL A 12 15.25 -14.88 10.82
N GLY A 13 14.39 -15.41 11.70
CA GLY A 13 14.83 -16.27 12.79
C GLY A 13 15.57 -17.52 12.31
N ARG A 14 15.11 -18.17 11.23
CA ARG A 14 15.77 -19.32 10.62
C ARG A 14 17.12 -18.96 10.00
N ASP A 15 17.22 -17.82 9.30
CA ASP A 15 18.48 -17.37 8.71
C ASP A 15 19.52 -17.05 9.78
N ILE A 16 19.12 -16.34 10.84
CA ILE A 16 20.00 -16.10 12.00
C ILE A 16 20.41 -17.41 12.66
N ALA A 17 19.47 -18.34 12.88
CA ALA A 17 19.76 -19.65 13.49
C ALA A 17 20.79 -20.45 12.66
N ARG A 18 20.64 -20.46 11.34
CA ARG A 18 21.56 -21.13 10.42
C ARG A 18 22.98 -20.54 10.54
N VAL A 19 23.11 -19.23 10.51
CA VAL A 19 24.42 -18.54 10.61
C VAL A 19 25.06 -18.74 11.98
N LEU A 20 24.25 -18.79 13.05
CA LEU A 20 24.71 -19.02 14.43
C LEU A 20 24.87 -20.53 14.76
N LYS A 21 24.73 -21.41 13.77
CA LYS A 21 24.85 -22.86 13.89
C LYS A 21 23.88 -23.47 14.92
N CYS A 22 22.65 -22.93 14.98
CA CYS A 22 21.56 -23.53 15.72
C CYS A 22 20.83 -24.53 14.81
N ASN A 23 20.64 -25.78 15.27
CA ASN A 23 20.08 -26.85 14.45
C ASN A 23 19.01 -27.70 15.17
N LYS A 24 18.81 -27.53 16.48
CA LYS A 24 17.81 -28.26 17.25
C LYS A 24 16.49 -27.50 17.30
N ASN A 25 15.50 -28.02 16.57
CA ASN A 25 14.16 -27.45 16.63
C ASN A 25 13.52 -27.71 18.01
N ILE A 26 13.02 -26.66 18.63
CA ILE A 26 12.25 -26.71 19.88
C ILE A 26 10.97 -25.91 19.71
N ASN A 27 10.09 -25.93 20.73
CA ASN A 27 8.80 -25.20 20.63
C ASN A 27 9.00 -23.69 20.38
N GLY A 28 8.69 -23.25 19.17
CA GLY A 28 8.75 -21.83 18.74
C GLY A 28 10.15 -21.24 18.69
N ALA A 29 11.20 -22.07 18.62
CA ALA A 29 12.59 -21.63 18.53
C ALA A 29 13.52 -22.70 17.92
N ILE A 30 14.75 -22.30 17.63
CA ILE A 30 15.83 -23.21 17.19
C ILE A 30 17.01 -23.02 18.15
N GLU A 31 17.47 -24.11 18.75
CA GLU A 31 18.49 -24.10 19.77
C GLU A 31 19.83 -24.62 19.22
N GLY A 32 20.90 -23.92 19.60
CA GLY A 32 22.29 -24.32 19.39
C GLY A 32 23.05 -24.47 20.71
N SER A 33 24.37 -24.65 20.61
CA SER A 33 25.24 -24.74 21.80
C SER A 33 25.28 -23.42 22.59
N LYS A 34 25.40 -22.28 21.89
CA LYS A 34 25.59 -20.95 22.48
C LYS A 34 24.34 -20.06 22.40
N TYR A 35 23.52 -20.26 21.38
CA TYR A 35 22.38 -19.42 21.09
C TYR A 35 21.06 -20.21 21.07
N ILE A 36 19.97 -19.49 21.37
CA ILE A 36 18.59 -19.93 21.13
C ILE A 36 17.96 -18.83 20.27
N VAL A 37 17.44 -19.15 19.11
CA VAL A 37 16.80 -18.18 18.22
C VAL A 37 15.30 -18.43 18.20
N THR A 38 14.53 -17.45 18.66
CA THR A 38 13.08 -17.41 18.60
C THR A 38 12.61 -16.21 17.78
N TRP A 39 11.31 -16.08 17.55
CA TRP A 39 10.77 -15.05 16.67
C TRP A 39 9.36 -14.61 17.05
N GLY A 40 9.01 -13.41 16.63
CA GLY A 40 7.64 -12.93 16.54
C GLY A 40 6.92 -13.42 15.27
N LEU A 41 5.68 -12.99 15.11
CA LEU A 41 4.88 -13.09 13.89
C LEU A 41 4.49 -11.68 13.43
N GLY A 42 5.42 -10.73 13.54
CA GLY A 42 5.16 -9.33 13.74
C GLY A 42 4.78 -9.09 15.21
N HIS A 43 3.78 -8.25 15.48
CA HIS A 43 3.31 -8.00 16.83
C HIS A 43 2.69 -9.25 17.48
N LEU A 44 3.20 -9.63 18.64
CA LEU A 44 2.60 -10.64 19.54
C LEU A 44 1.80 -9.97 20.68
N VAL A 45 2.10 -8.69 20.92
CA VAL A 45 1.57 -7.88 22.02
C VAL A 45 1.05 -6.57 21.45
N THR A 46 -0.05 -6.07 22.01
CA THR A 46 -0.70 -4.80 21.62
C THR A 46 -1.17 -4.05 22.86
N LEU A 47 -1.61 -2.80 22.68
CA LEU A 47 -2.34 -2.07 23.72
C LEU A 47 -3.70 -2.73 23.98
N SER A 48 -4.10 -2.81 25.23
CA SER A 48 -5.37 -3.42 25.64
C SER A 48 -6.58 -2.65 25.13
N ASP A 49 -7.65 -3.38 24.85
CA ASP A 49 -8.95 -2.78 24.52
C ASP A 49 -9.54 -2.01 25.73
N PRO A 50 -10.38 -0.99 25.49
CA PRO A 50 -10.93 -0.13 26.53
C PRO A 50 -11.61 -0.86 27.70
N GLU A 51 -12.32 -1.95 27.44
CA GLU A 51 -13.00 -2.74 28.49
C GLU A 51 -12.04 -3.42 29.48
N ARG A 52 -10.73 -3.45 29.19
CA ARG A 52 -9.71 -3.95 30.12
C ARG A 52 -9.30 -2.93 31.18
N TYR A 53 -9.64 -1.67 30.95
CA TYR A 53 -9.35 -0.59 31.92
C TYR A 53 -10.52 -0.38 32.88
N ASP A 54 -11.77 -0.41 32.34
CA ASP A 54 -12.99 -0.27 33.09
C ASP A 54 -14.13 -0.95 32.32
N GLU A 55 -14.95 -1.73 33.01
CA GLU A 55 -16.06 -2.48 32.40
C GLU A 55 -17.11 -1.57 31.74
N LYS A 56 -17.29 -0.32 32.25
CA LYS A 56 -18.17 0.68 31.65
C LYS A 56 -17.82 0.97 30.18
N TYR A 57 -16.54 0.86 29.79
CA TYR A 57 -16.10 1.09 28.42
C TYR A 57 -16.49 -0.02 27.43
N LYS A 58 -17.09 -1.12 27.90
CA LYS A 58 -17.67 -2.15 27.04
C LYS A 58 -18.85 -1.61 26.25
N GLN A 59 -19.62 -0.73 26.86
CA GLN A 59 -20.66 0.05 26.18
C GLN A 59 -20.08 1.39 25.72
N TRP A 60 -20.58 1.87 24.59
CA TRP A 60 -20.12 3.13 24.04
C TRP A 60 -21.07 4.24 24.44
N ASN A 61 -20.74 4.98 25.48
CA ASN A 61 -21.50 6.11 25.99
C ASN A 61 -20.70 7.40 25.84
N MET A 62 -21.38 8.49 25.48
CA MET A 62 -20.74 9.80 25.32
C MET A 62 -20.26 10.35 26.66
N GLN A 63 -20.92 10.00 27.75
CA GLN A 63 -20.58 10.49 29.09
C GLN A 63 -19.24 9.91 29.60
N ASP A 64 -18.85 8.72 29.11
CA ASP A 64 -17.61 8.05 29.50
C ASP A 64 -16.38 8.57 28.73
N LEU A 65 -16.54 9.57 27.86
CA LEU A 65 -15.48 10.13 27.04
C LEU A 65 -15.01 11.50 27.55
N PRO A 66 -13.71 11.80 27.49
CA PRO A 66 -12.65 10.96 26.91
C PRO A 66 -12.17 9.85 27.85
N MET A 67 -11.79 8.72 27.28
CA MET A 67 -11.11 7.63 27.98
C MET A 67 -9.60 7.93 27.99
N ILE A 68 -9.08 8.32 29.15
CA ILE A 68 -7.65 8.61 29.34
C ILE A 68 -7.17 7.80 30.55
N PRO A 69 -6.84 6.52 30.38
CA PRO A 69 -6.30 5.70 31.47
C PRO A 69 -5.00 6.30 32.01
N LYS A 70 -4.78 6.14 33.33
CA LYS A 70 -3.53 6.59 33.97
C LYS A 70 -2.30 5.96 33.32
N TYR A 71 -2.41 4.65 33.00
CA TYR A 71 -1.38 3.87 32.30
C TYR A 71 -2.05 2.99 31.24
N LEU A 72 -1.47 2.94 30.05
CA LEU A 72 -1.89 2.02 29.00
C LEU A 72 -1.27 0.63 29.26
N ARG A 73 -2.09 -0.40 29.14
CA ARG A 73 -1.73 -1.80 29.46
C ARG A 73 -1.45 -2.57 28.18
N LEU A 74 -0.51 -3.49 28.25
CA LEU A 74 -0.19 -4.42 27.18
C LEU A 74 -1.02 -5.70 27.29
N GLU A 75 -1.49 -6.22 26.15
CA GLU A 75 -2.24 -7.48 26.05
C GLU A 75 -1.65 -8.36 24.94
N VAL A 76 -1.65 -9.67 25.16
CA VAL A 76 -1.23 -10.64 24.13
C VAL A 76 -2.32 -10.77 23.08
N ILE A 77 -1.96 -10.67 21.81
CA ILE A 77 -2.86 -10.85 20.67
C ILE A 77 -3.32 -12.32 20.66
N LYS A 78 -4.63 -12.56 20.73
CA LYS A 78 -5.22 -13.92 20.88
C LYS A 78 -4.70 -14.91 19.82
N GLN A 79 -4.61 -14.48 18.55
CA GLN A 79 -4.18 -15.32 17.46
C GLN A 79 -2.71 -15.73 17.53
N THR A 80 -1.88 -14.95 18.20
CA THR A 80 -0.43 -15.17 18.35
C THR A 80 -0.04 -15.72 19.71
N GLY A 81 -1.01 -16.01 20.59
CA GLY A 81 -0.79 -16.43 21.97
C GLY A 81 0.12 -17.68 22.12
N LYS A 82 0.02 -18.64 21.18
CA LYS A 82 0.88 -19.82 21.17
C LYS A 82 2.35 -19.44 21.02
N GLN A 83 2.67 -18.58 20.05
CA GLN A 83 4.03 -18.11 19.80
C GLN A 83 4.54 -17.21 20.93
N TYR A 84 3.69 -16.30 21.45
CA TYR A 84 4.05 -15.49 22.61
C TYR A 84 4.46 -16.36 23.80
N ASN A 85 3.69 -17.42 24.14
CA ASN A 85 4.02 -18.33 25.23
C ASN A 85 5.33 -19.09 24.97
N ALA A 86 5.60 -19.48 23.73
CA ALA A 86 6.87 -20.09 23.35
C ALA A 86 8.04 -19.13 23.58
N VAL A 87 7.95 -17.87 23.12
CA VAL A 87 8.97 -16.85 23.35
C VAL A 87 9.14 -16.58 24.85
N LYS A 88 8.04 -16.39 25.60
CA LYS A 88 8.06 -16.17 27.05
C LYS A 88 8.79 -17.31 27.77
N SER A 89 8.55 -18.58 27.40
CA SER A 89 9.22 -19.72 28.02
C SER A 89 10.74 -19.69 27.81
N GLN A 90 11.21 -19.25 26.63
CA GLN A 90 12.65 -19.11 26.37
C GLN A 90 13.27 -17.95 27.17
N ILE A 91 12.55 -16.81 27.31
CA ILE A 91 12.99 -15.67 28.14
C ILE A 91 13.27 -16.10 29.58
N HIS A 92 12.43 -16.97 30.15
CA HIS A 92 12.54 -17.41 31.57
C HIS A 92 13.44 -18.61 31.80
N ARG A 93 14.09 -19.15 30.77
CA ARG A 93 15.05 -20.25 30.96
C ARG A 93 16.20 -19.85 31.89
N LYS A 94 16.58 -20.74 32.79
CA LYS A 94 17.66 -20.53 33.74
C LYS A 94 19.04 -20.50 33.09
N ASP A 95 19.21 -21.20 31.97
CA ASP A 95 20.46 -21.25 31.18
C ASP A 95 20.61 -20.06 30.20
N VAL A 96 19.60 -19.17 30.08
CA VAL A 96 19.67 -17.93 29.33
C VAL A 96 20.04 -16.78 30.25
N ASN A 97 21.13 -16.07 29.93
CA ASN A 97 21.65 -14.95 30.71
C ASN A 97 21.56 -13.59 30.02
N GLU A 98 21.33 -13.56 28.72
CA GLU A 98 21.30 -12.34 27.91
C GLU A 98 20.30 -12.49 26.78
N ILE A 99 19.69 -11.38 26.34
CA ILE A 99 18.77 -11.33 25.19
C ILE A 99 19.32 -10.39 24.12
N VAL A 100 19.32 -10.85 22.88
CA VAL A 100 19.60 -10.04 21.70
C VAL A 100 18.30 -9.76 20.96
N ILE A 101 17.92 -8.50 20.85
CA ILE A 101 16.84 -8.03 20.00
C ILE A 101 17.38 -8.00 18.55
N ALA A 102 16.79 -8.83 17.70
CA ALA A 102 17.12 -8.99 16.28
C ALA A 102 15.88 -8.76 15.37
N THR A 103 14.99 -7.88 15.82
CA THR A 103 13.88 -7.37 15.02
C THR A 103 14.36 -6.30 14.04
N ASP A 104 13.51 -5.92 13.09
CA ASP A 104 13.83 -4.96 12.04
C ASP A 104 14.51 -3.70 12.62
N ALA A 105 15.47 -3.12 11.88
CA ALA A 105 16.36 -2.04 12.36
C ALA A 105 15.64 -0.67 12.33
N GLY A 106 14.53 -0.56 13.03
CA GLY A 106 13.68 0.62 13.05
C GLY A 106 12.87 0.79 14.31
N ARG A 107 12.10 1.87 14.31
CA ARG A 107 11.23 2.26 15.44
C ARG A 107 10.19 1.17 15.75
N GLU A 108 9.58 0.57 14.72
CA GLU A 108 8.58 -0.49 14.90
C GLU A 108 9.19 -1.80 15.40
N GLY A 109 10.36 -2.20 14.87
CA GLY A 109 11.05 -3.39 15.33
C GLY A 109 11.44 -3.30 16.81
N GLU A 110 11.85 -2.10 17.26
CA GLU A 110 12.14 -1.85 18.68
C GLU A 110 10.87 -1.99 19.53
N LEU A 111 9.72 -1.47 19.06
CA LEU A 111 8.44 -1.58 19.74
C LEU A 111 8.00 -3.05 19.88
N VAL A 112 8.05 -3.81 18.79
CA VAL A 112 7.66 -5.24 18.75
C VAL A 112 8.43 -6.03 19.80
N ALA A 113 9.76 -5.89 19.81
CA ALA A 113 10.60 -6.66 20.72
C ALA A 113 10.42 -6.23 22.18
N ARG A 114 10.44 -4.92 22.46
CA ARG A 114 10.33 -4.40 23.82
C ARG A 114 8.98 -4.70 24.45
N TRP A 115 7.88 -4.62 23.71
CA TRP A 115 6.58 -5.00 24.24
C TRP A 115 6.47 -6.50 24.60
N ILE A 116 7.14 -7.38 23.84
CA ILE A 116 7.24 -8.80 24.18
C ILE A 116 8.00 -8.97 25.49
N LEU A 117 9.15 -8.31 25.62
CA LEU A 117 10.01 -8.39 26.81
C LEU A 117 9.32 -7.81 28.06
N GLU A 118 8.67 -6.66 27.94
CA GLU A 118 7.93 -6.00 29.02
C GLU A 118 6.75 -6.87 29.46
N LYS A 119 5.94 -7.36 28.53
CA LYS A 119 4.79 -8.24 28.84
C LYS A 119 5.22 -9.58 29.43
N ALA A 120 6.39 -10.08 29.06
CA ALA A 120 6.96 -11.29 29.63
C ALA A 120 7.61 -11.06 31.02
N GLY A 121 7.86 -9.82 31.44
CA GLY A 121 8.53 -9.50 32.71
C GLY A 121 10.03 -9.80 32.67
N ASN A 122 10.71 -9.46 31.58
CA ASN A 122 12.13 -9.70 31.41
C ASN A 122 12.99 -8.88 32.40
N GLN A 123 13.96 -9.54 33.03
CA GLN A 123 14.96 -8.93 33.91
C GLN A 123 16.40 -9.09 33.40
N LYS A 124 16.58 -9.74 32.26
CA LYS A 124 17.90 -10.04 31.72
C LYS A 124 18.43 -8.87 30.90
N PRO A 125 19.78 -8.70 30.82
CA PRO A 125 20.41 -7.70 29.98
C PRO A 125 20.00 -7.83 28.51
N ILE A 126 19.84 -6.68 27.85
CA ILE A 126 19.42 -6.61 26.45
C ILE A 126 20.55 -6.04 25.62
N LYS A 127 20.84 -6.69 24.50
CA LYS A 127 21.66 -6.18 23.39
C LYS A 127 20.83 -6.04 22.14
N ARG A 128 21.30 -5.25 21.19
CA ARG A 128 20.63 -4.94 19.93
C ARG A 128 21.49 -5.33 18.74
N LEU A 129 20.95 -6.17 17.87
CA LEU A 129 21.45 -6.41 16.53
C LEU A 129 20.81 -5.39 15.58
N TRP A 130 21.63 -4.59 14.89
CA TRP A 130 21.15 -3.54 13.99
C TRP A 130 21.68 -3.81 12.58
N ILE A 131 20.86 -4.46 11.75
CA ILE A 131 21.18 -4.83 10.37
C ILE A 131 20.00 -4.54 9.43
N SER A 132 20.28 -4.11 8.21
CA SER A 132 19.28 -3.80 7.17
C SER A 132 19.18 -4.91 6.10
N SER A 133 19.95 -5.98 6.26
CA SER A 133 19.88 -7.18 5.42
C SER A 133 20.10 -8.44 6.25
N VAL A 134 19.68 -9.59 5.72
CA VAL A 134 19.83 -10.91 6.37
C VAL A 134 20.83 -11.79 5.65
N THR A 135 21.81 -11.21 4.95
CA THR A 135 22.92 -11.95 4.38
C THR A 135 23.79 -12.56 5.48
N ASP A 136 24.45 -13.67 5.21
CA ASP A 136 25.35 -14.32 6.15
C ASP A 136 26.42 -13.36 6.67
N LYS A 137 26.93 -12.48 5.80
CA LYS A 137 27.91 -11.47 6.11
C LYS A 137 27.35 -10.43 7.10
N ALA A 138 26.19 -9.85 6.77
CA ALA A 138 25.55 -8.85 7.63
C ALA A 138 25.21 -9.42 9.02
N ILE A 139 24.72 -10.65 9.10
CA ILE A 139 24.43 -11.31 10.36
C ILE A 139 25.71 -11.50 11.18
N ARG A 140 26.81 -12.05 10.61
CA ARG A 140 28.08 -12.26 11.32
C ARG A 140 28.68 -10.93 11.81
N GLU A 141 28.76 -9.93 10.94
CA GLU A 141 29.27 -8.61 11.29
C GLU A 141 28.40 -7.93 12.36
N GLY A 142 27.07 -8.04 12.24
CA GLY A 142 26.14 -7.49 13.22
C GLY A 142 26.30 -8.14 14.60
N PHE A 143 26.47 -9.46 14.67
CA PHE A 143 26.71 -10.16 15.94
C PHE A 143 28.09 -9.85 16.55
N SER A 144 29.06 -9.46 15.74
CA SER A 144 30.36 -8.95 16.23
C SER A 144 30.28 -7.52 16.76
N ASN A 145 29.23 -6.78 16.39
CA ASN A 145 29.03 -5.36 16.71
C ASN A 145 27.74 -5.08 17.51
N LEU A 146 27.31 -6.01 18.33
CA LEU A 146 26.11 -5.85 19.16
C LEU A 146 26.26 -4.65 20.10
N LYS A 147 25.23 -3.81 20.14
CA LYS A 147 25.16 -2.63 21.00
C LYS A 147 24.33 -2.87 22.25
N PRO A 148 24.59 -2.16 23.36
CA PRO A 148 23.70 -2.18 24.52
C PRO A 148 22.30 -1.71 24.17
N GLY A 149 21.28 -2.43 24.66
CA GLY A 149 19.87 -2.06 24.40
C GLY A 149 19.52 -0.64 24.86
N LYS A 150 20.21 -0.12 25.89
CA LYS A 150 19.98 1.23 26.42
C LYS A 150 20.20 2.36 25.38
N GLU A 151 21.05 2.14 24.39
CA GLU A 151 21.29 3.13 23.33
C GLU A 151 20.01 3.38 22.49
N TYR A 152 19.05 2.45 22.50
CA TYR A 152 17.80 2.49 21.74
C TYR A 152 16.59 2.88 22.59
N ASP A 153 16.77 3.25 23.87
CA ASP A 153 15.67 3.57 24.78
C ASP A 153 14.85 4.78 24.29
N ASN A 154 15.48 5.79 23.73
CA ASN A 154 14.76 6.95 23.19
C ASN A 154 13.98 6.60 21.93
N LEU A 155 14.51 5.72 21.08
CA LEU A 155 13.81 5.19 19.92
C LEU A 155 12.57 4.42 20.35
N TYR A 156 12.70 3.55 21.35
CA TYR A 156 11.57 2.84 21.97
C TYR A 156 10.54 3.80 22.54
N ARG A 157 10.97 4.83 23.31
CA ARG A 157 10.06 5.85 23.86
C ARG A 157 9.27 6.56 22.77
N ALA A 158 9.90 6.89 21.65
CA ALA A 158 9.21 7.48 20.50
C ALA A 158 8.17 6.53 19.88
N ALA A 159 8.51 5.24 19.75
CA ALA A 159 7.61 4.22 19.22
C ALA A 159 6.37 4.01 20.10
N VAL A 160 6.57 3.87 21.42
CA VAL A 160 5.47 3.76 22.40
C VAL A 160 4.60 5.00 22.38
N SER A 161 5.21 6.21 22.38
CA SER A 161 4.46 7.47 22.35
C SER A 161 3.55 7.56 21.13
N ARG A 162 4.03 7.14 19.96
CA ARG A 162 3.22 7.09 18.74
C ARG A 162 2.03 6.13 18.89
N ALA A 163 2.28 4.91 19.35
CA ALA A 163 1.23 3.90 19.50
C ALA A 163 0.17 4.34 20.51
N GLU A 164 0.58 4.91 21.63
CA GLU A 164 -0.32 5.43 22.67
C GLU A 164 -1.12 6.64 22.20
N ALA A 165 -0.49 7.57 21.48
CA ALA A 165 -1.16 8.74 20.92
C ALA A 165 -2.21 8.35 19.86
N ASP A 166 -1.87 7.44 18.94
CA ASP A 166 -2.80 6.92 17.94
C ASP A 166 -3.98 6.17 18.61
N TRP A 167 -3.72 5.43 19.71
CA TRP A 167 -4.77 4.77 20.50
C TRP A 167 -5.69 5.79 21.16
N LEU A 168 -5.15 6.77 21.91
CA LEU A 168 -5.93 7.78 22.62
C LEU A 168 -6.83 8.59 21.67
N VAL A 169 -6.24 9.18 20.65
CA VAL A 169 -6.98 10.05 19.71
C VAL A 169 -7.95 9.24 18.85
N GLY A 170 -7.49 8.11 18.28
CA GLY A 170 -8.30 7.31 17.36
C GLY A 170 -9.53 6.68 18.01
N ILE A 171 -9.39 6.09 19.20
CA ILE A 171 -10.49 5.43 19.91
C ILE A 171 -11.48 6.48 20.42
N ASN A 172 -11.01 7.53 21.09
CA ASN A 172 -11.87 8.54 21.66
C ASN A 172 -12.68 9.27 20.59
N ALA A 173 -12.04 9.78 19.55
CA ALA A 173 -12.72 10.49 18.46
C ALA A 173 -13.72 9.59 17.72
N THR A 174 -13.34 8.33 17.41
CA THR A 174 -14.24 7.36 16.78
C THR A 174 -15.47 7.08 17.63
N ARG A 175 -15.29 6.86 18.94
CA ARG A 175 -16.41 6.60 19.85
C ARG A 175 -17.30 7.84 20.00
N ALA A 176 -16.72 9.03 20.15
CA ALA A 176 -17.48 10.27 20.29
C ALA A 176 -18.38 10.54 19.07
N LEU A 177 -17.81 10.47 17.86
CA LEU A 177 -18.59 10.64 16.62
C LEU A 177 -19.67 9.56 16.49
N THR A 178 -19.33 8.31 16.78
CA THR A 178 -20.27 7.18 16.68
C THR A 178 -21.41 7.32 17.69
N CYS A 179 -21.14 7.72 18.94
CA CYS A 179 -22.17 7.92 19.96
C CYS A 179 -23.05 9.11 19.62
N LYS A 180 -22.46 10.26 19.27
CA LYS A 180 -23.19 11.50 19.01
C LYS A 180 -24.17 11.38 17.83
N TYR A 181 -23.69 10.78 16.74
CA TYR A 181 -24.43 10.72 15.48
C TYR A 181 -25.12 9.38 15.21
N ASN A 182 -25.01 8.45 16.16
CA ASN A 182 -25.55 7.08 16.02
C ASN A 182 -25.22 6.40 14.67
N ALA A 183 -24.01 6.63 14.18
CA ALA A 183 -23.51 6.09 12.92
C ALA A 183 -22.09 5.58 13.13
N GLN A 184 -21.71 4.49 12.47
CA GLN A 184 -20.33 3.99 12.52
C GLN A 184 -19.39 4.96 11.77
N LEU A 185 -18.86 5.93 12.50
CA LEU A 185 -18.00 7.00 12.01
C LEU A 185 -16.59 6.82 12.60
N SER A 186 -15.69 6.21 11.87
CA SER A 186 -14.30 6.07 12.29
C SER A 186 -13.45 7.20 11.73
N CYS A 187 -12.60 7.76 12.57
CA CYS A 187 -11.63 8.79 12.19
C CYS A 187 -10.25 8.48 12.78
N GLY A 188 -9.26 9.18 12.34
CA GLY A 188 -7.89 9.05 12.82
C GLY A 188 -6.91 9.86 12.01
N ARG A 189 -5.74 10.08 12.57
CA ARG A 189 -4.65 10.95 12.10
C ARG A 189 -4.19 10.71 10.65
N VAL A 190 -4.36 9.50 10.13
CA VAL A 190 -3.95 9.17 8.74
C VAL A 190 -5.17 8.96 7.85
N GLN A 191 -6.16 8.21 8.30
CA GLN A 191 -7.34 7.89 7.48
C GLN A 191 -8.19 9.13 7.14
N THR A 192 -8.32 10.07 8.08
CA THR A 192 -9.16 11.26 7.87
C THR A 192 -8.53 12.26 6.89
N PRO A 193 -7.24 12.62 6.98
CA PRO A 193 -6.59 13.43 5.95
C PRO A 193 -6.59 12.75 4.58
N THR A 194 -6.41 11.43 4.51
CA THR A 194 -6.51 10.70 3.25
C THR A 194 -7.88 10.87 2.60
N LEU A 195 -8.95 10.80 3.39
CA LEU A 195 -10.32 11.02 2.93
C LEU A 195 -10.54 12.49 2.50
N ALA A 196 -9.99 13.45 3.26
CA ALA A 196 -10.07 14.88 2.95
C ALA A 196 -9.36 15.23 1.63
N MET A 197 -8.21 14.61 1.32
CA MET A 197 -7.53 14.79 0.04
C MET A 197 -8.38 14.36 -1.15
N ILE A 198 -9.12 13.25 -1.03
CA ILE A 198 -10.01 12.77 -2.09
C ILE A 198 -11.19 13.74 -2.25
N ALA A 199 -11.78 14.19 -1.14
CA ALA A 199 -12.85 15.19 -1.14
C ALA A 199 -12.41 16.49 -1.82
N LYS A 200 -11.24 16.99 -1.49
CA LYS A 200 -10.65 18.19 -2.10
C LYS A 200 -10.45 18.02 -3.61
N ARG A 201 -9.94 16.88 -4.03
CA ARG A 201 -9.79 16.55 -5.46
C ARG A 201 -11.13 16.58 -6.20
N GLU A 202 -12.19 15.99 -5.63
CA GLU A 202 -13.55 16.03 -6.21
C GLU A 202 -14.10 17.45 -6.27
N GLU A 203 -13.83 18.26 -5.24
CA GLU A 203 -14.20 19.67 -5.22
C GLU A 203 -13.48 20.44 -6.34
N ASP A 204 -12.17 20.26 -6.48
CA ASP A 204 -11.37 20.89 -7.53
C ASP A 204 -11.88 20.52 -8.93
N ILE A 205 -12.27 19.26 -9.15
CA ILE A 205 -12.86 18.79 -10.41
C ILE A 205 -14.22 19.44 -10.65
N ARG A 206 -15.08 19.48 -9.65
CA ARG A 206 -16.45 20.03 -9.76
C ARG A 206 -16.44 21.53 -10.03
N ASN A 207 -15.52 22.26 -9.40
CA ASN A 207 -15.42 23.71 -9.50
C ASN A 207 -14.56 24.16 -10.67
N PHE A 208 -13.94 23.21 -11.39
CA PHE A 208 -13.06 23.53 -12.51
C PHE A 208 -13.83 24.16 -13.68
N LYS A 209 -13.33 25.27 -14.18
CA LYS A 209 -13.85 25.94 -15.37
C LYS A 209 -12.84 25.77 -16.51
N PRO A 210 -13.19 25.03 -17.57
CA PRO A 210 -12.31 24.88 -18.72
C PRO A 210 -12.06 26.23 -19.40
N VAL A 211 -10.79 26.57 -19.61
CA VAL A 211 -10.38 27.77 -20.35
C VAL A 211 -9.86 27.31 -21.71
N PRO A 212 -10.39 27.88 -22.83
CA PRO A 212 -9.87 27.57 -24.16
C PRO A 212 -8.44 28.12 -24.30
N TYR A 213 -7.62 27.40 -25.04
CA TYR A 213 -6.28 27.85 -25.44
C TYR A 213 -6.05 27.54 -26.89
N TYR A 214 -5.17 28.32 -27.50
CA TYR A 214 -4.88 28.32 -28.92
C TYR A 214 -3.37 28.24 -29.14
N GLY A 215 -2.96 27.55 -30.18
CA GLY A 215 -1.56 27.47 -30.61
C GLY A 215 -1.46 27.45 -32.13
N LEU A 216 -0.25 27.49 -32.64
CA LEU A 216 0.02 27.30 -34.06
C LEU A 216 0.90 26.07 -34.26
N THR A 217 0.61 25.36 -35.33
CA THR A 217 1.43 24.25 -35.80
C THR A 217 1.75 24.48 -37.26
N VAL A 218 3.02 24.35 -37.63
CA VAL A 218 3.48 24.45 -39.00
C VAL A 218 4.09 23.13 -39.46
N THR A 219 3.79 22.72 -40.67
CA THR A 219 4.50 21.63 -41.35
C THR A 219 5.38 22.26 -42.41
N VAL A 220 6.68 21.97 -42.36
CA VAL A 220 7.68 22.49 -43.26
C VAL A 220 8.39 21.37 -44.01
N GLU A 221 8.89 21.66 -45.21
CA GLU A 221 9.63 20.74 -46.06
C GLU A 221 10.95 21.35 -46.49
N LYS A 222 12.00 20.54 -46.61
CA LYS A 222 13.29 21.01 -47.16
C LYS A 222 13.25 21.13 -48.67
N LYS A 223 13.90 22.18 -49.19
CA LYS A 223 13.98 22.47 -50.65
C LYS A 223 15.02 21.60 -51.39
N ASP A 224 15.16 20.34 -51.07
CA ASP A 224 16.15 19.41 -51.63
C ASP A 224 15.56 18.30 -52.51
N GLY A 225 14.24 18.30 -52.73
CA GLY A 225 13.52 17.33 -53.57
C GLY A 225 13.24 15.98 -52.88
N LEU A 226 13.70 15.75 -51.65
CA LEU A 226 13.52 14.48 -50.94
C LEU A 226 12.15 14.33 -50.27
N LYS A 227 11.24 15.32 -50.39
CA LYS A 227 9.89 15.34 -49.78
C LYS A 227 9.87 14.98 -48.28
N GLN A 228 10.93 15.31 -47.56
CA GLN A 228 10.98 15.13 -46.12
C GLN A 228 10.35 16.34 -45.43
N SER A 229 9.35 16.11 -44.63
CA SER A 229 8.66 17.16 -43.89
C SER A 229 8.77 16.96 -42.36
N MET A 230 8.70 18.04 -41.61
CA MET A 230 8.61 18.00 -40.14
C MET A 230 7.54 18.97 -39.65
N LYS A 231 7.02 18.65 -38.50
CA LYS A 231 6.00 19.42 -37.80
C LYS A 231 6.61 20.18 -36.62
N LEU A 232 6.40 21.49 -36.58
CA LEU A 232 6.88 22.34 -35.49
C LEU A 232 5.71 23.01 -34.80
N GLN A 233 5.90 23.27 -33.50
CA GLN A 233 4.93 23.97 -32.65
C GLN A 233 5.43 25.39 -32.38
N TRP A 234 4.52 26.35 -32.48
CA TRP A 234 4.79 27.73 -32.09
C TRP A 234 5.15 27.86 -30.61
N VAL A 235 6.07 28.74 -30.30
CA VAL A 235 6.47 29.11 -28.96
C VAL A 235 6.05 30.55 -28.69
N GLU A 236 5.13 30.72 -27.76
CA GLU A 236 4.68 32.06 -27.33
C GLU A 236 5.85 32.80 -26.66
N PRO A 237 6.25 33.98 -27.16
CA PRO A 237 7.51 34.64 -26.76
C PRO A 237 7.60 34.98 -25.28
N LYS A 238 6.46 35.38 -24.66
CA LYS A 238 6.40 35.80 -23.26
C LYS A 238 6.37 34.61 -22.29
N SER A 239 5.47 33.68 -22.51
CA SER A 239 5.26 32.53 -21.61
C SER A 239 6.18 31.34 -21.88
N LYS A 240 6.86 31.33 -23.03
CA LYS A 240 7.63 30.18 -23.55
C LYS A 240 6.80 28.90 -23.69
N SER A 241 5.47 29.04 -23.75
CA SER A 241 4.52 27.96 -23.91
C SER A 241 4.19 27.75 -25.41
N ASN A 242 3.73 26.54 -25.76
CA ASN A 242 3.21 26.25 -27.09
C ASN A 242 1.75 26.68 -27.28
N ARG A 243 1.19 27.47 -26.36
CA ARG A 243 -0.21 27.91 -26.36
C ARG A 243 -0.40 29.31 -25.77
N SER A 244 -1.44 29.99 -26.26
CA SER A 244 -1.92 31.28 -25.75
C SER A 244 -3.40 31.15 -25.36
N PHE A 245 -3.87 31.96 -24.42
CA PHE A 245 -5.29 32.09 -24.08
C PHE A 245 -5.99 33.19 -24.84
N ASP A 246 -5.28 33.90 -25.72
CA ASP A 246 -5.77 34.98 -26.56
C ASP A 246 -5.97 34.46 -27.99
N LYS A 247 -7.25 34.29 -28.38
CA LYS A 247 -7.63 33.76 -29.70
C LYS A 247 -7.30 34.74 -30.82
N ASP A 248 -7.65 36.01 -30.62
CA ASP A 248 -7.52 37.04 -31.66
C ASP A 248 -6.05 37.27 -32.00
N LYS A 249 -5.17 37.21 -31.01
CA LYS A 249 -3.72 37.24 -31.20
C LYS A 249 -3.27 36.08 -32.10
N VAL A 250 -3.72 34.84 -31.83
CA VAL A 250 -3.28 33.68 -32.61
C VAL A 250 -3.86 33.67 -34.02
N GLU A 251 -5.12 34.10 -34.18
CA GLU A 251 -5.73 34.27 -35.53
C GLU A 251 -5.02 35.35 -36.38
N THR A 252 -4.65 36.46 -35.74
CA THR A 252 -3.89 37.52 -36.38
C THR A 252 -2.50 37.03 -36.82
N LEU A 253 -1.81 36.30 -35.96
CA LEU A 253 -0.53 35.66 -36.27
C LEU A 253 -0.69 34.66 -37.41
N LEU A 254 -1.72 33.83 -37.40
CA LEU A 254 -1.98 32.86 -38.48
C LEU A 254 -2.11 33.53 -39.86
N LYS A 255 -2.82 34.67 -39.92
CA LYS A 255 -2.98 35.43 -41.17
C LYS A 255 -1.66 36.03 -41.64
N ASN A 256 -0.90 36.62 -40.72
CA ASN A 256 0.34 37.32 -41.03
C ASN A 256 1.50 36.39 -41.43
N LEU A 257 1.45 35.12 -41.00
CA LEU A 257 2.53 34.16 -41.22
C LEU A 257 2.35 33.29 -42.48
N LYS A 258 1.16 33.30 -43.13
CA LYS A 258 0.84 32.39 -44.25
C LYS A 258 1.78 32.47 -45.45
N GLU A 259 2.34 33.65 -45.72
CA GLU A 259 3.18 33.93 -46.91
C GLU A 259 4.65 34.22 -46.53
N GLN A 260 4.99 33.99 -45.26
CA GLN A 260 6.32 34.27 -44.76
C GLN A 260 7.27 33.08 -45.01
N GLU A 261 8.54 33.37 -45.25
CA GLU A 261 9.57 32.37 -45.38
C GLU A 261 9.94 31.75 -44.05
N ALA A 262 10.11 30.44 -44.02
CA ALA A 262 10.57 29.73 -42.83
C ALA A 262 12.10 29.57 -42.89
N VAL A 263 12.80 30.09 -41.88
CA VAL A 263 14.27 30.05 -41.79
C VAL A 263 14.68 29.32 -40.52
N VAL A 264 15.57 28.37 -40.62
CA VAL A 264 16.14 27.66 -39.46
C VAL A 264 17.10 28.60 -38.73
N THR A 265 16.70 29.06 -37.55
CA THR A 265 17.51 29.97 -36.73
C THR A 265 18.49 29.23 -35.85
N LYS A 266 18.13 28.02 -35.39
CA LYS A 266 18.99 27.26 -34.51
C LYS A 266 18.77 25.75 -34.64
N VAL A 267 19.88 25.02 -34.68
CA VAL A 267 19.89 23.55 -34.57
C VAL A 267 20.80 23.17 -33.41
N THR A 268 20.24 22.49 -32.43
CA THR A 268 21.01 22.02 -31.27
C THR A 268 20.94 20.51 -31.23
N ARG A 269 22.09 19.85 -31.24
CA ARG A 269 22.22 18.41 -31.03
C ARG A 269 22.87 18.18 -29.67
N SER A 270 22.26 17.33 -28.83
CA SER A 270 22.80 17.01 -27.53
C SER A 270 22.68 15.53 -27.26
N GLU A 271 23.77 14.92 -26.86
CA GLU A 271 23.73 13.55 -26.38
C GLU A 271 23.07 13.52 -24.97
N LYS A 272 22.10 12.66 -24.85
CA LYS A 272 21.36 12.43 -23.62
C LYS A 272 21.58 11.01 -23.15
N ARG A 273 21.72 10.88 -21.83
CA ARG A 273 21.91 9.60 -21.17
C ARG A 273 20.90 9.49 -20.06
N LYS A 274 20.02 8.49 -20.13
CA LYS A 274 18.96 8.24 -19.13
C LYS A 274 19.27 6.95 -18.39
N PRO A 275 19.50 6.99 -17.08
CA PRO A 275 19.69 5.78 -16.27
C PRO A 275 18.38 5.00 -16.19
N ALA A 276 18.48 3.72 -15.83
CA ALA A 276 17.31 2.91 -15.53
C ALA A 276 16.51 3.50 -14.36
N PRO A 277 15.18 3.27 -14.33
CA PRO A 277 14.38 3.60 -13.16
C PRO A 277 14.92 2.87 -11.94
N GLN A 278 14.81 3.49 -10.76
CA GLN A 278 15.26 2.89 -9.50
C GLN A 278 14.53 1.57 -9.21
N LEU A 279 15.14 0.74 -8.38
CA LEU A 279 14.51 -0.48 -7.87
C LEU A 279 13.17 -0.16 -7.17
N TYR A 280 12.36 -1.17 -6.93
CA TYR A 280 11.09 -0.99 -6.27
C TYR A 280 11.22 -0.90 -4.75
N ASP A 281 10.59 0.13 -4.17
CA ASP A 281 9.96 0.04 -2.87
C ASP A 281 8.54 -0.55 -3.02
N LEU A 282 7.84 -0.78 -1.91
CA LEU A 282 6.48 -1.32 -1.97
C LEU A 282 5.50 -0.35 -2.65
N THR A 283 5.60 0.95 -2.36
CA THR A 283 4.66 1.96 -2.88
C THR A 283 4.76 2.07 -4.40
N GLU A 284 5.98 2.10 -4.95
CA GLU A 284 6.18 2.17 -6.39
C GLU A 284 5.71 0.90 -7.10
N LEU A 285 5.97 -0.27 -6.51
CA LEU A 285 5.46 -1.52 -7.05
C LEU A 285 3.91 -1.57 -7.06
N GLN A 286 3.27 -1.09 -5.98
CA GLN A 286 1.82 -0.98 -5.91
C GLN A 286 1.25 -0.01 -6.97
N ARG A 287 1.94 1.12 -7.20
CA ARG A 287 1.57 2.09 -8.24
C ARG A 287 1.64 1.48 -9.64
N GLU A 288 2.74 0.83 -9.96
CA GLU A 288 2.91 0.23 -11.28
C GLU A 288 1.97 -0.96 -11.50
N ALA A 289 1.76 -1.80 -10.49
CA ALA A 289 0.79 -2.89 -10.55
C ALA A 289 -0.66 -2.39 -10.74
N ASN A 290 -1.03 -1.29 -10.09
CA ASN A 290 -2.32 -0.66 -10.30
C ASN A 290 -2.46 -0.08 -11.72
N LYS A 291 -1.45 0.66 -12.20
CA LYS A 291 -1.44 1.25 -13.54
C LYS A 291 -1.57 0.17 -14.64
N LYS A 292 -0.81 -0.93 -14.53
CA LYS A 292 -0.72 -1.96 -15.59
C LYS A 292 -1.82 -3.03 -15.49
N PHE A 293 -2.21 -3.41 -14.27
CA PHE A 293 -3.06 -4.60 -14.04
C PHE A 293 -4.34 -4.29 -13.28
N ASP A 294 -4.54 -3.05 -12.85
CA ASP A 294 -5.64 -2.61 -11.97
C ASP A 294 -5.67 -3.36 -10.61
N PHE A 295 -4.51 -3.85 -10.16
CA PHE A 295 -4.42 -4.47 -8.85
C PHE A 295 -4.52 -3.41 -7.75
N SER A 296 -5.29 -3.70 -6.71
CA SER A 296 -5.32 -2.83 -5.53
C SER A 296 -3.98 -2.88 -4.78
N ALA A 297 -3.70 -1.85 -4.00
CA ALA A 297 -2.52 -1.81 -3.14
C ALA A 297 -2.47 -3.03 -2.20
N LYS A 298 -3.62 -3.42 -1.64
CA LYS A 298 -3.72 -4.60 -0.77
C LYS A 298 -3.53 -5.91 -1.52
N GLN A 299 -4.10 -6.04 -2.72
CA GLN A 299 -3.89 -7.22 -3.57
C GLN A 299 -2.42 -7.39 -3.92
N THR A 300 -1.75 -6.31 -4.34
CA THR A 300 -0.31 -6.32 -4.64
C THR A 300 0.51 -6.75 -3.44
N LEU A 301 0.23 -6.19 -2.24
CA LEU A 301 0.92 -6.58 -1.01
C LEU A 301 0.71 -8.07 -0.68
N ASN A 302 -0.51 -8.59 -0.83
CA ASN A 302 -0.81 -10.00 -0.56
C ASN A 302 -0.09 -10.94 -1.54
N ILE A 303 0.01 -10.55 -2.81
CA ILE A 303 0.77 -11.30 -3.82
C ILE A 303 2.27 -11.30 -3.46
N MET A 304 2.80 -10.13 -3.14
CA MET A 304 4.20 -9.99 -2.69
C MET A 304 4.50 -10.85 -1.47
N GLN A 305 3.59 -10.89 -0.49
CA GLN A 305 3.74 -11.71 0.71
C GLN A 305 3.88 -13.20 0.34
N ARG A 306 3.09 -13.71 -0.61
CA ARG A 306 3.20 -15.10 -1.09
C ARG A 306 4.51 -15.36 -1.84
N LEU A 307 4.95 -14.43 -2.68
CA LEU A 307 6.22 -14.54 -3.41
C LEU A 307 7.43 -14.53 -2.45
N TYR A 308 7.34 -13.79 -1.35
CA TYR A 308 8.34 -13.75 -0.30
C TYR A 308 8.30 -14.97 0.63
N GLU A 309 7.13 -15.35 1.16
CA GLU A 309 7.02 -16.39 2.21
C GLU A 309 6.95 -17.81 1.66
N ASN A 310 6.11 -18.01 0.62
CA ASN A 310 5.84 -19.35 0.09
C ASN A 310 6.84 -19.72 -0.99
N HIS A 311 6.99 -18.87 -2.03
CA HIS A 311 7.91 -19.13 -3.13
C HIS A 311 9.36 -18.76 -2.79
N LYS A 312 9.58 -17.82 -1.87
CA LYS A 312 10.89 -17.29 -1.43
C LYS A 312 11.74 -16.70 -2.56
N VAL A 313 11.11 -16.24 -3.63
CA VAL A 313 11.78 -15.74 -4.84
C VAL A 313 11.96 -14.23 -4.87
N LEU A 314 11.37 -13.49 -3.94
CA LEU A 314 11.54 -12.05 -3.78
C LEU A 314 11.96 -11.71 -2.36
N THR A 315 12.63 -10.57 -2.18
CA THR A 315 13.01 -10.05 -0.87
C THR A 315 11.82 -9.48 -0.12
N TYR A 316 12.03 -9.03 1.10
CA TYR A 316 10.95 -8.55 1.99
C TYR A 316 10.12 -7.44 1.36
N PRO A 317 8.78 -7.56 1.33
CA PRO A 317 7.94 -6.66 0.55
C PRO A 317 7.70 -5.27 1.16
N ARG A 318 7.82 -5.11 2.49
CA ARG A 318 7.45 -3.86 3.17
C ARG A 318 8.67 -2.97 3.39
N THR A 319 9.22 -2.45 2.32
CA THR A 319 10.37 -1.53 2.32
C THR A 319 10.01 -0.20 1.66
N ASP A 320 10.57 0.87 2.18
CA ASP A 320 10.54 2.23 1.63
C ASP A 320 11.80 2.57 0.82
N SER A 321 12.79 1.68 0.83
CA SER A 321 14.04 1.89 0.11
C SER A 321 13.97 1.39 -1.34
N ARG A 322 14.59 2.14 -2.24
CA ARG A 322 14.84 1.79 -3.65
C ARG A 322 16.31 1.48 -3.93
N TYR A 323 17.08 1.28 -2.86
CA TYR A 323 18.52 1.07 -2.91
C TYR A 323 18.90 -0.25 -2.25
N LEU A 324 20.05 -0.77 -2.65
CA LEU A 324 20.69 -1.94 -2.05
C LEU A 324 21.81 -1.49 -1.13
N THR A 325 22.12 -2.33 -0.14
CA THR A 325 23.32 -2.19 0.68
C THR A 325 24.53 -2.85 0.00
N THR A 326 25.72 -2.45 0.40
CA THR A 326 26.98 -2.95 -0.22
C THR A 326 27.18 -4.46 -0.03
N ASP A 327 26.67 -5.06 1.04
CA ASP A 327 26.76 -6.50 1.29
C ASP A 327 25.88 -7.33 0.32
N ILE A 328 24.81 -6.74 -0.23
CA ILE A 328 23.96 -7.38 -1.25
C ILE A 328 24.70 -7.51 -2.59
N VAL A 329 25.66 -6.61 -2.85
CA VAL A 329 26.38 -6.60 -4.14
C VAL A 329 27.08 -7.94 -4.40
N ASP A 330 27.64 -8.56 -3.38
CA ASP A 330 28.34 -9.86 -3.48
C ASP A 330 27.39 -10.98 -3.94
N THR A 331 26.08 -10.85 -3.69
CA THR A 331 25.04 -11.83 -4.04
C THR A 331 24.38 -11.60 -5.40
N LEU A 332 24.63 -10.47 -6.07
CA LEU A 332 23.93 -10.10 -7.32
C LEU A 332 24.16 -11.10 -8.44
N LYS A 333 25.33 -11.71 -8.50
CA LYS A 333 25.66 -12.73 -9.51
C LYS A 333 24.82 -13.98 -9.35
N GLU A 334 24.64 -14.47 -8.14
CA GLU A 334 23.81 -15.63 -7.83
C GLU A 334 22.34 -15.35 -8.11
N ARG A 335 21.86 -14.15 -7.76
CA ARG A 335 20.50 -13.70 -8.06
C ARG A 335 20.24 -13.60 -9.56
N LEU A 336 21.18 -13.05 -10.32
CA LEU A 336 21.12 -12.99 -11.78
C LEU A 336 21.06 -14.41 -12.39
N GLN A 337 21.83 -15.35 -11.85
CA GLN A 337 21.82 -16.74 -12.27
C GLN A 337 20.46 -17.41 -11.94
N ALA A 338 19.91 -17.18 -10.76
CA ALA A 338 18.63 -17.75 -10.34
C ALA A 338 17.46 -17.33 -11.24
N ILE A 339 17.41 -16.06 -11.65
CA ILE A 339 16.36 -15.56 -12.54
C ILE A 339 16.59 -15.91 -14.02
N SER A 340 17.71 -16.52 -14.39
CA SER A 340 18.05 -16.86 -15.78
C SER A 340 17.25 -18.05 -16.32
N VAL A 341 15.93 -17.99 -16.18
CA VAL A 341 14.98 -19.04 -16.58
C VAL A 341 13.86 -18.44 -17.46
N GLY A 342 13.23 -19.29 -18.27
CA GLY A 342 12.09 -18.92 -19.10
C GLY A 342 12.35 -17.65 -19.93
N PRO A 343 11.45 -16.63 -19.88
CA PRO A 343 11.55 -15.42 -20.69
C PRO A 343 12.76 -14.55 -20.31
N TYR A 344 13.31 -14.68 -19.10
CA TYR A 344 14.40 -13.83 -18.62
C TYR A 344 15.79 -14.33 -19.03
N ARG A 345 15.92 -15.56 -19.53
CA ARG A 345 17.22 -16.17 -19.88
C ARG A 345 18.04 -15.33 -20.83
N LYS A 346 17.42 -14.86 -21.91
CA LYS A 346 18.12 -14.02 -22.93
C LYS A 346 18.55 -12.69 -22.33
N LEU A 347 17.68 -12.05 -21.55
CA LEU A 347 17.96 -10.76 -20.92
C LEU A 347 19.07 -10.89 -19.87
N ALA A 348 19.02 -11.90 -19.01
CA ALA A 348 20.08 -12.15 -18.02
C ALA A 348 21.43 -12.44 -18.67
N ALA A 349 21.47 -13.17 -19.80
CA ALA A 349 22.69 -13.48 -20.53
C ALA A 349 23.39 -12.28 -21.16
N GLN A 350 22.69 -11.16 -21.37
CA GLN A 350 23.26 -9.90 -21.87
C GLN A 350 24.04 -9.15 -20.78
N VAL A 351 23.77 -9.40 -19.51
CA VAL A 351 24.51 -8.77 -18.39
C VAL A 351 25.86 -9.49 -18.22
N LYS A 352 26.87 -9.03 -18.94
CA LYS A 352 28.23 -9.63 -18.89
C LYS A 352 29.00 -9.29 -17.63
N VAL A 353 28.83 -8.04 -17.14
CA VAL A 353 29.54 -7.53 -15.96
C VAL A 353 28.55 -6.72 -15.12
N ILE A 354 28.46 -7.04 -13.84
CA ILE A 354 27.68 -6.28 -12.87
C ILE A 354 28.57 -5.12 -12.37
N LYS A 355 28.13 -3.90 -12.65
CA LYS A 355 28.81 -2.66 -12.21
C LYS A 355 27.94 -1.95 -11.17
N PRO A 356 28.19 -2.17 -9.86
CA PRO A 356 27.48 -1.44 -8.82
C PRO A 356 27.70 0.06 -8.97
N SER A 357 26.64 0.83 -8.84
CA SER A 357 26.69 2.28 -8.92
C SER A 357 25.81 2.92 -7.84
N LYS A 358 26.11 4.16 -7.48
CA LYS A 358 25.30 4.95 -6.53
C LYS A 358 23.85 5.16 -6.99
N ALA A 359 23.50 4.79 -8.22
CA ALA A 359 22.14 4.85 -8.70
C ALA A 359 21.22 3.81 -8.03
N PHE A 360 21.77 2.66 -7.59
CA PHE A 360 20.99 1.59 -6.96
C PHE A 360 21.68 0.93 -5.75
N VAL A 361 22.92 1.32 -5.40
CA VAL A 361 23.66 0.85 -4.19
C VAL A 361 24.08 2.04 -3.37
N ASP A 362 23.43 2.25 -2.22
CA ASP A 362 23.74 3.34 -1.31
C ASP A 362 23.24 3.02 0.11
N ASN A 363 24.16 2.68 1.01
CA ASN A 363 23.85 2.33 2.41
C ASN A 363 23.10 3.45 3.14
N SER A 364 23.37 4.71 2.80
CA SER A 364 22.73 5.86 3.48
C SER A 364 21.26 6.03 3.16
N LYS A 365 20.77 5.37 2.11
CA LYS A 365 19.39 5.39 1.62
C LYS A 365 18.61 4.09 1.90
N VAL A 366 19.21 3.23 2.72
CA VAL A 366 18.56 2.01 3.21
C VAL A 366 18.34 2.18 4.70
N SER A 367 17.05 2.14 5.11
CA SER A 367 16.63 2.18 6.50
C SER A 367 16.59 0.77 7.10
N ASP A 368 15.43 0.22 7.25
CA ASP A 368 15.17 -1.09 7.86
C ASP A 368 15.43 -2.24 6.87
N HIS A 369 15.11 -2.01 5.60
CA HIS A 369 15.20 -3.00 4.52
C HIS A 369 15.66 -2.35 3.22
N HIS A 370 16.44 -3.09 2.43
CA HIS A 370 16.79 -2.70 1.07
C HIS A 370 15.62 -2.87 0.09
N ALA A 371 15.78 -2.39 -1.15
CA ALA A 371 14.79 -2.49 -2.22
C ALA A 371 14.31 -3.93 -2.49
N ILE A 372 13.13 -4.05 -3.09
CA ILE A 372 12.55 -5.32 -3.51
C ILE A 372 13.29 -5.82 -4.75
N ILE A 373 13.94 -6.99 -4.64
CA ILE A 373 14.68 -7.66 -5.71
C ILE A 373 14.44 -9.17 -5.66
N PRO A 374 14.77 -9.91 -6.74
CA PRO A 374 14.80 -11.38 -6.70
C PRO A 374 15.82 -11.90 -5.67
N THR A 375 15.54 -13.06 -5.11
CA THR A 375 16.47 -13.83 -4.26
C THR A 375 17.36 -14.75 -5.08
N GLU A 376 18.22 -15.50 -4.41
CA GLU A 376 19.04 -16.56 -4.98
C GLU A 376 18.24 -17.86 -5.26
N GLN A 377 16.96 -17.89 -4.87
CA GLN A 377 16.07 -19.03 -5.10
C GLN A 377 15.63 -19.10 -6.56
N TYR A 378 15.81 -20.26 -7.19
CA TYR A 378 15.32 -20.51 -8.55
C TYR A 378 13.78 -20.50 -8.58
N PRO A 379 13.16 -19.69 -9.45
CA PRO A 379 11.71 -19.58 -9.51
C PRO A 379 11.09 -20.74 -10.29
N GLU A 380 10.10 -21.40 -9.71
CA GLU A 380 9.23 -22.37 -10.38
C GLU A 380 8.02 -21.64 -10.97
N LEU A 381 8.19 -21.02 -12.15
CA LEU A 381 7.16 -20.18 -12.78
C LEU A 381 5.84 -20.92 -13.02
N SER A 382 5.87 -22.24 -13.25
CA SER A 382 4.68 -23.08 -13.42
C SER A 382 3.80 -23.14 -12.18
N ASN A 383 4.40 -23.05 -10.99
CA ASN A 383 3.71 -23.10 -9.70
C ASN A 383 3.15 -21.74 -9.25
N MET A 384 3.45 -20.68 -9.98
CA MET A 384 2.93 -19.36 -9.70
C MET A 384 1.60 -19.12 -10.42
N SER A 385 0.64 -18.51 -9.74
CA SER A 385 -0.57 -17.98 -10.37
C SER A 385 -0.25 -16.91 -11.42
N LEU A 386 -1.21 -16.60 -12.27
CA LEU A 386 -1.05 -15.52 -13.27
C LEU A 386 -0.75 -14.16 -12.61
N GLU A 387 -1.38 -13.87 -11.48
CA GLU A 387 -1.17 -12.63 -10.73
C GLU A 387 0.23 -12.58 -10.11
N GLU A 388 0.70 -13.70 -9.55
CA GLU A 388 2.06 -13.83 -9.00
C GLU A 388 3.12 -13.65 -10.09
N ARG A 389 2.93 -14.26 -11.26
CA ARG A 389 3.84 -14.06 -12.40
C ARG A 389 3.90 -12.61 -12.85
N LYS A 390 2.77 -11.89 -12.88
CA LYS A 390 2.74 -10.46 -13.25
C LYS A 390 3.57 -9.61 -12.30
N ILE A 391 3.44 -9.80 -10.99
CA ILE A 391 4.22 -9.05 -9.99
C ILE A 391 5.68 -9.47 -10.03
N TYR A 392 5.97 -10.76 -10.16
CA TYR A 392 7.33 -11.27 -10.29
C TYR A 392 8.03 -10.69 -11.53
N ASP A 393 7.34 -10.63 -12.68
CA ASP A 393 7.85 -10.03 -13.93
C ASP A 393 8.24 -8.56 -13.76
N LEU A 394 7.40 -7.76 -13.08
CA LEU A 394 7.74 -6.36 -12.78
C LEU A 394 9.05 -6.25 -12.02
N VAL A 395 9.20 -7.05 -10.94
CA VAL A 395 10.39 -6.99 -10.09
C VAL A 395 11.64 -7.48 -10.82
N VAL A 396 11.55 -8.59 -11.54
CA VAL A 396 12.68 -9.15 -12.31
C VAL A 396 13.13 -8.17 -13.39
N LYS A 397 12.20 -7.61 -14.17
CA LYS A 397 12.54 -6.63 -15.21
C LYS A 397 13.17 -5.37 -14.63
N ARG A 398 12.67 -4.87 -13.50
CA ARG A 398 13.27 -3.71 -12.82
C ARG A 398 14.67 -4.00 -12.30
N PHE A 399 14.88 -5.20 -11.74
CA PHE A 399 16.20 -5.66 -11.30
C PHE A 399 17.18 -5.80 -12.49
N LEU A 400 16.75 -6.38 -13.59
CA LEU A 400 17.58 -6.47 -14.80
C LEU A 400 17.90 -5.06 -15.34
N ALA A 401 16.92 -4.17 -15.41
CA ALA A 401 17.10 -2.83 -15.97
C ALA A 401 18.22 -2.04 -15.27
N VAL A 402 18.36 -2.12 -13.94
CA VAL A 402 19.44 -1.41 -13.23
C VAL A 402 20.83 -2.02 -13.48
N LEU A 403 20.90 -3.25 -13.98
CA LEU A 403 22.15 -3.93 -14.36
C LEU A 403 22.53 -3.67 -15.83
N TYR A 404 21.62 -3.13 -16.64
CA TYR A 404 21.87 -2.76 -18.04
C TYR A 404 22.51 -1.38 -18.16
N PRO A 405 23.17 -1.08 -19.28
CA PRO A 405 23.67 0.26 -19.54
C PRO A 405 22.52 1.27 -19.66
N ALA A 406 22.85 2.54 -19.51
CA ALA A 406 21.88 3.61 -19.66
C ALA A 406 21.33 3.65 -21.11
N TYR A 407 20.10 4.16 -21.25
CA TYR A 407 19.53 4.54 -22.53
C TYR A 407 20.24 5.78 -23.04
N GLU A 408 20.85 5.71 -24.24
CA GLU A 408 21.62 6.81 -24.84
C GLU A 408 20.98 7.21 -26.17
N TYR A 409 20.68 8.48 -26.32
CA TYR A 409 20.10 9.05 -27.54
C TYR A 409 20.63 10.45 -27.78
N GLU A 410 20.64 10.81 -29.07
CA GLU A 410 20.90 12.17 -29.49
C GLU A 410 19.56 12.89 -29.64
N GLN A 411 19.38 13.97 -28.90
CA GLN A 411 18.23 14.86 -29.04
C GLN A 411 18.59 16.01 -29.96
N THR A 412 17.86 16.13 -31.06
CA THR A 412 17.92 17.27 -31.96
C THR A 412 16.76 18.20 -31.66
N SER A 413 17.07 19.46 -31.35
CA SER A 413 16.09 20.53 -31.21
C SER A 413 16.31 21.51 -32.36
N ILE A 414 15.26 21.78 -33.11
CA ILE A 414 15.26 22.71 -34.25
C ILE A 414 14.36 23.88 -33.91
N GLU A 415 14.87 25.11 -34.13
CA GLU A 415 14.10 26.33 -34.02
C GLU A 415 14.04 26.99 -35.40
N VAL A 416 12.84 27.34 -35.83
CA VAL A 416 12.54 27.96 -37.12
C VAL A 416 11.82 29.28 -36.86
N GLU A 417 12.25 30.31 -37.49
CA GLU A 417 11.61 31.62 -37.50
C GLU A 417 10.74 31.79 -38.75
N ILE A 418 9.51 32.25 -38.54
CA ILE A 418 8.57 32.60 -39.58
C ILE A 418 7.96 33.96 -39.22
N GLY A 419 8.25 35.01 -39.97
CA GLY A 419 7.69 36.35 -39.73
C GLY A 419 7.90 36.89 -38.31
N GLY A 420 9.09 36.68 -37.71
CA GLY A 420 9.40 37.11 -36.36
C GLY A 420 8.85 36.23 -35.26
N GLN A 421 8.24 35.11 -35.59
CA GLN A 421 7.73 34.13 -34.62
C GLN A 421 8.55 32.83 -34.63
N PHE A 422 8.74 32.23 -33.48
CA PHE A 422 9.56 31.04 -33.32
C PHE A 422 8.70 29.76 -33.22
N PHE A 423 9.11 28.75 -33.95
CA PHE A 423 8.52 27.41 -33.96
C PHE A 423 9.59 26.39 -33.61
N THR A 424 9.27 25.40 -32.84
CA THR A 424 10.24 24.39 -32.40
C THR A 424 9.76 22.96 -32.67
N ALA A 425 10.71 22.09 -32.98
CA ALA A 425 10.54 20.64 -33.00
C ALA A 425 11.68 19.97 -32.24
N LYS A 426 11.38 18.83 -31.63
CA LYS A 426 12.37 17.98 -30.98
C LYS A 426 12.25 16.56 -31.54
N GLY A 427 13.37 15.95 -31.87
CA GLY A 427 13.47 14.57 -32.31
C GLY A 427 14.54 13.82 -31.52
N ASN A 428 14.37 12.53 -31.33
CA ASN A 428 15.33 11.68 -30.62
C ASN A 428 15.84 10.58 -31.56
N LEU A 429 17.15 10.48 -31.73
CA LEU A 429 17.80 9.38 -32.42
C LEU A 429 18.43 8.44 -31.39
N VAL A 430 17.89 7.25 -31.26
CA VAL A 430 18.40 6.24 -30.31
C VAL A 430 19.79 5.79 -30.77
N LYS A 431 20.78 5.91 -29.88
CA LYS A 431 22.16 5.41 -30.08
C LYS A 431 22.34 4.06 -29.45
N LYS A 432 21.80 3.89 -28.19
CA LYS A 432 21.80 2.63 -27.46
C LYS A 432 20.49 2.49 -26.71
N ALA A 433 19.76 1.42 -26.93
CA ALA A 433 18.51 1.13 -26.25
C ALA A 433 18.72 0.85 -24.74
N GLY A 434 19.87 0.26 -24.37
CA GLY A 434 20.24 0.04 -22.97
C GLY A 434 19.16 -0.67 -22.17
N TRP A 435 18.83 -0.17 -20.99
CA TRP A 435 17.83 -0.78 -20.11
C TRP A 435 16.42 -0.85 -20.72
N LYS A 436 16.07 -0.03 -21.73
CA LYS A 436 14.75 -0.10 -22.38
C LYS A 436 14.54 -1.44 -23.11
N GLU A 437 15.60 -2.13 -23.50
CA GLU A 437 15.51 -3.48 -24.10
C GLU A 437 14.83 -4.50 -23.17
N VAL A 438 14.99 -4.34 -21.86
CA VAL A 438 14.36 -5.23 -20.86
C VAL A 438 12.83 -5.17 -20.94
N TYR A 439 12.28 -4.07 -21.43
CA TYR A 439 10.85 -3.81 -21.56
C TYR A 439 10.37 -3.80 -23.02
N ASP A 440 11.13 -4.42 -23.93
CA ASP A 440 10.85 -4.44 -25.37
C ASP A 440 10.61 -3.02 -25.93
N ASN A 441 11.33 -2.03 -25.41
CA ASN A 441 11.21 -0.60 -25.71
C ASN A 441 9.81 0.02 -25.42
N SER A 442 8.94 -0.68 -24.69
CA SER A 442 7.58 -0.27 -24.38
C SER A 442 7.42 0.43 -23.02
N TYR A 443 8.51 0.71 -22.31
CA TYR A 443 8.46 1.38 -21.00
C TYR A 443 8.06 2.84 -21.16
N ASP A 444 6.90 3.18 -20.59
CA ASP A 444 6.41 4.56 -20.52
C ASP A 444 7.15 5.29 -19.37
N ASP A 445 8.13 6.07 -19.73
CA ASP A 445 8.95 6.88 -18.82
C ASP A 445 8.54 8.36 -18.79
N GLY A 446 7.37 8.69 -19.38
CA GLY A 446 6.83 10.05 -19.42
C GLY A 446 7.65 11.00 -20.30
N GLU A 447 8.41 10.48 -21.29
CA GLU A 447 9.11 11.33 -22.24
C GLU A 447 8.12 12.21 -23.02
N GLU A 448 8.54 13.46 -23.30
CA GLU A 448 7.79 14.34 -24.19
C GLU A 448 7.64 13.66 -25.57
N GLU A 449 6.46 13.80 -26.17
CA GLU A 449 6.24 13.37 -27.55
C GLU A 449 7.27 14.04 -28.46
N THR A 450 8.07 13.23 -29.11
CA THR A 450 9.05 13.70 -30.09
C THR A 450 8.47 13.62 -31.50
N SER A 451 8.77 14.61 -32.32
CA SER A 451 8.40 14.63 -33.73
C SER A 451 9.53 13.99 -34.55
N ASP A 452 9.17 13.47 -35.72
CA ASP A 452 10.20 13.18 -36.71
C ASP A 452 10.83 14.51 -37.15
N VAL A 453 12.14 14.63 -36.98
CA VAL A 453 12.90 15.82 -37.39
C VAL A 453 13.73 15.48 -38.62
N ILE A 454 13.72 16.38 -39.60
CA ILE A 454 14.54 16.27 -40.80
C ILE A 454 15.95 16.85 -40.61
N ALA A 455 16.89 16.38 -41.38
CA ALA A 455 18.27 16.90 -41.37
C ALA A 455 18.33 18.31 -41.98
N VAL A 456 18.51 19.33 -41.13
CA VAL A 456 18.65 20.73 -41.48
C VAL A 456 19.86 21.36 -40.82
N ASN A 457 20.33 22.47 -41.38
CA ASN A 457 21.37 23.31 -40.82
C ASN A 457 20.82 24.71 -40.52
N GLN A 458 21.51 25.43 -39.67
CA GLN A 458 21.20 26.83 -39.40
C GLN A 458 21.32 27.64 -40.68
N GLY A 459 20.34 28.50 -40.98
CA GLY A 459 20.25 29.29 -42.19
C GLY A 459 19.47 28.60 -43.33
N ASP A 460 19.12 27.30 -43.21
CA ASP A 460 18.32 26.62 -44.21
C ASP A 460 16.94 27.29 -44.35
N LYS A 461 16.51 27.50 -45.61
CA LYS A 461 15.18 28.00 -45.97
C LYS A 461 14.26 26.82 -46.27
N LEU A 462 13.11 26.79 -45.57
CA LEU A 462 12.14 25.71 -45.64
C LEU A 462 10.86 26.18 -46.34
N ASN A 463 10.21 25.28 -47.06
CA ASN A 463 8.87 25.52 -47.60
C ASN A 463 7.82 25.29 -46.53
N VAL A 464 6.93 26.26 -46.34
CA VAL A 464 5.75 26.07 -45.48
C VAL A 464 4.70 25.30 -46.29
N LEU A 465 4.45 24.05 -45.93
CA LEU A 465 3.42 23.22 -46.54
C LEU A 465 2.03 23.52 -45.98
N ASN A 466 1.96 23.67 -44.68
CA ASN A 466 0.70 23.94 -43.97
C ASN A 466 0.97 24.67 -42.66
N LEU A 467 0.16 25.68 -42.37
CA LEU A 467 0.15 26.41 -41.10
C LEU A 467 -1.28 26.41 -40.56
N THR A 468 -1.47 25.81 -39.39
CA THR A 468 -2.80 25.62 -38.80
C THR A 468 -2.85 26.11 -37.38
N MET A 469 -3.99 26.67 -37.01
CA MET A 469 -4.30 26.93 -35.59
C MET A 469 -4.76 25.65 -34.93
N THR A 470 -4.22 25.38 -33.74
CA THR A 470 -4.66 24.32 -32.83
C THR A 470 -5.49 24.92 -31.74
N GLU A 471 -6.59 24.26 -31.39
CA GLU A 471 -7.48 24.68 -30.34
C GLU A 471 -7.61 23.55 -29.31
N GLY A 472 -7.63 23.89 -28.01
CA GLY A 472 -7.85 22.97 -26.94
C GLY A 472 -8.52 23.67 -25.73
N LYS A 473 -8.89 22.88 -24.76
CA LYS A 473 -9.39 23.40 -23.47
C LYS A 473 -8.58 22.79 -22.34
N THR A 474 -8.30 23.60 -21.33
CA THR A 474 -7.70 23.08 -20.08
C THR A 474 -8.61 22.01 -19.48
N LYS A 475 -8.01 20.98 -18.88
CA LYS A 475 -8.74 19.87 -18.28
C LYS A 475 -8.62 19.92 -16.76
N PRO A 476 -9.66 19.50 -16.01
CA PRO A 476 -9.54 19.34 -14.58
C PRO A 476 -8.49 18.28 -14.23
N PRO A 477 -7.98 18.27 -12.99
CA PRO A 477 -7.18 17.15 -12.52
C PRO A 477 -8.00 15.86 -12.61
N ALA A 478 -7.36 14.74 -12.91
CA ALA A 478 -8.03 13.44 -12.94
C ALA A 478 -8.51 13.04 -11.54
N PRO A 479 -9.61 12.28 -11.41
CA PRO A 479 -9.98 11.65 -10.16
C PRO A 479 -8.83 10.78 -9.62
N PHE A 480 -8.84 10.52 -8.32
CA PHE A 480 -7.88 9.58 -7.76
C PHE A 480 -8.18 8.16 -8.21
N ASN A 481 -7.14 7.42 -8.54
CA ASN A 481 -7.08 5.97 -8.49
C ASN A 481 -6.15 5.52 -7.35
N GLU A 482 -6.01 4.23 -7.08
CA GLU A 482 -5.17 3.78 -5.96
C GLU A 482 -3.69 4.19 -6.14
N ALA A 483 -3.17 4.18 -7.37
CA ALA A 483 -1.79 4.59 -7.63
C ALA A 483 -1.56 6.08 -7.31
N THR A 484 -2.44 6.96 -7.78
CA THR A 484 -2.33 8.40 -7.53
C THR A 484 -2.65 8.78 -6.09
N LEU A 485 -3.53 8.02 -5.42
CA LEU A 485 -3.81 8.18 -4.00
C LEU A 485 -2.60 7.79 -3.13
N LEU A 486 -1.93 6.67 -3.44
CA LEU A 486 -0.67 6.29 -2.78
C LEU A 486 0.40 7.38 -2.94
N SER A 487 0.53 7.97 -4.14
CA SER A 487 1.45 9.09 -4.37
C SER A 487 1.10 10.32 -3.53
N ALA A 488 -0.19 10.63 -3.40
CA ALA A 488 -0.64 11.75 -2.57
C ALA A 488 -0.45 11.48 -1.06
N MET A 489 -0.63 10.23 -0.61
CA MET A 489 -0.33 9.85 0.78
C MET A 489 1.17 9.91 1.07
N GLU A 490 2.02 9.51 0.14
CA GLU A 490 3.49 9.59 0.26
C GLU A 490 3.99 11.03 0.26
N ASN A 491 3.40 11.89 -0.56
CA ASN A 491 3.74 13.32 -0.62
C ASN A 491 2.46 14.17 -0.56
N PRO A 492 1.93 14.43 0.65
CA PRO A 492 0.69 15.17 0.83
C PRO A 492 0.84 16.70 0.77
N VAL A 493 2.02 17.22 0.47
CA VAL A 493 2.36 18.67 0.51
C VAL A 493 1.36 19.53 -0.26
N LYS A 494 0.88 19.06 -1.40
CA LYS A 494 -0.13 19.78 -2.21
C LYS A 494 -1.47 20.00 -1.48
N TYR A 495 -1.74 19.24 -0.44
CA TYR A 495 -2.99 19.26 0.35
C TYR A 495 -2.82 19.89 1.73
N MET A 496 -1.63 20.40 2.02
CA MET A 496 -1.36 21.16 3.23
C MET A 496 -1.84 22.62 3.05
N GLU A 497 -2.38 23.17 4.12
CA GLU A 497 -2.74 24.60 4.18
C GLU A 497 -1.50 25.45 4.56
N SER A 498 -0.65 24.92 5.41
CA SER A 498 0.60 25.54 5.82
C SER A 498 1.74 25.18 4.88
N HIS A 499 2.48 26.18 4.42
CA HIS A 499 3.72 26.00 3.67
C HIS A 499 4.96 26.02 4.58
N ASN A 500 4.82 25.57 5.83
CA ASN A 500 5.94 25.48 6.75
C ASN A 500 6.98 24.50 6.22
N LYS A 501 8.18 24.98 5.94
CA LYS A 501 9.28 24.18 5.38
C LYS A 501 9.70 23.01 6.27
N GLU A 502 9.60 23.18 7.60
CA GLU A 502 9.95 22.13 8.57
C GLU A 502 8.94 20.96 8.50
N ASP A 503 7.66 21.26 8.41
CA ASP A 503 6.60 20.25 8.31
C ASP A 503 6.67 19.49 6.96
N ILE A 504 6.91 20.22 5.87
CA ILE A 504 7.12 19.63 4.53
C ILE A 504 8.32 18.69 4.55
N LYS A 505 9.44 19.13 5.12
CA LYS A 505 10.65 18.32 5.27
C LYS A 505 10.39 17.08 6.11
N THR A 506 9.72 17.23 7.26
CA THR A 506 9.39 16.12 8.16
C THR A 506 8.55 15.06 7.46
N LEU A 507 7.49 15.46 6.76
CA LEU A 507 6.66 14.52 6.00
C LEU A 507 7.45 13.82 4.89
N GLY A 508 8.35 14.51 4.21
CA GLY A 508 9.24 13.92 3.21
C GLY A 508 10.18 12.86 3.82
N GLU A 509 10.75 13.15 5.00
CA GLU A 509 11.68 12.24 5.70
C GLU A 509 10.97 11.03 6.34
N THR A 510 9.71 11.20 6.77
CA THR A 510 8.93 10.15 7.45
C THR A 510 7.99 9.39 6.50
N GLY A 511 8.05 9.69 5.20
CA GLY A 511 7.28 9.02 4.16
C GLY A 511 5.81 9.44 4.08
N GLY A 512 5.41 10.62 4.57
CA GLY A 512 4.08 11.18 4.40
C GLY A 512 3.02 10.63 5.34
N LEU A 513 1.80 10.41 4.83
CA LEU A 513 0.66 9.89 5.57
C LEU A 513 0.68 8.36 5.60
N GLY A 514 0.87 7.80 6.79
CA GLY A 514 1.04 6.35 6.97
C GLY A 514 2.39 5.85 6.49
N THR A 515 2.75 4.66 6.92
CA THR A 515 3.96 3.97 6.46
C THR A 515 3.67 3.13 5.23
N VAL A 516 4.70 2.71 4.50
CA VAL A 516 4.57 1.77 3.37
C VAL A 516 3.80 0.50 3.76
N ALA A 517 3.97 0.04 5.01
CA ALA A 517 3.30 -1.16 5.52
C ALA A 517 1.80 -0.94 5.77
N THR A 518 1.34 0.28 6.05
CA THR A 518 -0.02 0.56 6.54
C THR A 518 -0.94 1.21 5.51
N ARG A 519 -0.42 1.87 4.47
CA ARG A 519 -1.24 2.59 3.48
C ARG A 519 -2.29 1.71 2.81
N ALA A 520 -1.88 0.51 2.37
CA ALA A 520 -2.81 -0.44 1.73
C ALA A 520 -3.97 -0.82 2.66
N ASP A 521 -3.69 -1.08 3.94
CA ASP A 521 -4.70 -1.44 4.94
C ASP A 521 -5.62 -0.25 5.27
N ILE A 522 -5.09 0.98 5.28
CA ILE A 522 -5.87 2.20 5.47
C ILE A 522 -6.86 2.40 4.31
N ILE A 523 -6.39 2.28 3.07
CA ILE A 523 -7.24 2.41 1.87
C ILE A 523 -8.33 1.32 1.89
N GLU A 524 -7.96 0.06 2.16
CA GLU A 524 -8.91 -1.05 2.27
C GLU A 524 -9.93 -0.82 3.39
N LYS A 525 -9.49 -0.32 4.55
CA LYS A 525 -10.39 0.04 5.67
C LYS A 525 -11.38 1.13 5.29
N LEU A 526 -10.97 2.14 4.54
CA LEU A 526 -11.87 3.19 4.06
C LEU A 526 -12.95 2.63 3.13
N PHE A 527 -12.61 1.71 2.22
CA PHE A 527 -13.59 0.99 1.40
C PHE A 527 -14.52 0.10 2.24
N ASN A 528 -13.96 -0.69 3.15
CA ASN A 528 -14.73 -1.60 4.01
C ASN A 528 -15.67 -0.86 4.98
N SER A 529 -15.34 0.39 5.32
CA SER A 529 -16.18 1.28 6.14
C SER A 529 -17.22 2.05 5.32
N TYR A 530 -17.32 1.80 4.02
CA TYR A 530 -18.19 2.52 3.09
C TYR A 530 -17.96 4.04 3.09
N LEU A 531 -16.72 4.46 3.24
CA LEU A 531 -16.32 5.87 3.11
C LEU A 531 -15.82 6.16 1.69
N LEU A 532 -15.31 5.15 1.01
CA LEU A 532 -14.89 5.20 -0.39
C LEU A 532 -15.69 4.22 -1.25
N GLU A 533 -15.88 4.58 -2.52
CA GLU A 533 -16.43 3.71 -3.56
C GLU A 533 -15.58 3.80 -4.83
N LYS A 534 -15.59 2.73 -5.64
CA LYS A 534 -14.95 2.72 -6.97
C LYS A 534 -16.00 2.90 -8.06
N LYS A 535 -15.70 3.75 -9.06
CA LYS A 535 -16.42 3.86 -10.33
C LYS A 535 -15.43 3.62 -11.46
N GLY A 536 -15.40 2.39 -11.97
CA GLY A 536 -14.31 1.92 -12.82
C GLY A 536 -13.00 1.87 -12.03
N LYS A 537 -11.98 2.59 -12.49
CA LYS A 537 -10.69 2.73 -11.79
C LYS A 537 -10.65 3.89 -10.79
N ASP A 538 -11.62 4.79 -10.85
CA ASP A 538 -11.64 6.02 -10.08
C ASP A 538 -12.19 5.79 -8.69
N ILE A 539 -11.59 6.47 -7.71
CA ILE A 539 -11.97 6.46 -6.30
C ILE A 539 -12.78 7.71 -6.00
N HIS A 540 -13.94 7.50 -5.38
CA HIS A 540 -14.85 8.55 -4.97
C HIS A 540 -15.19 8.46 -3.49
N ILE A 541 -15.49 9.63 -2.88
CA ILE A 541 -16.05 9.65 -1.53
C ILE A 541 -17.56 9.43 -1.58
N THR A 542 -18.07 8.67 -0.61
CA THR A 542 -19.51 8.44 -0.43
C THR A 542 -20.20 9.62 0.26
N ALA A 543 -21.54 9.67 0.24
CA ALA A 543 -22.30 10.63 1.02
C ALA A 543 -21.99 10.54 2.52
N LYS A 544 -21.79 9.32 3.04
CA LYS A 544 -21.34 9.08 4.41
C LYS A 544 -19.98 9.76 4.70
N ALA A 545 -19.04 9.67 3.77
CA ALA A 545 -17.71 10.28 3.92
C ALA A 545 -17.77 11.81 3.90
N LYS A 546 -18.60 12.39 3.02
CA LYS A 546 -18.81 13.85 2.98
C LYS A 546 -19.33 14.37 4.33
N GLN A 547 -20.38 13.73 4.85
CA GLN A 547 -20.92 14.08 6.16
C GLN A 547 -19.89 13.88 7.29
N LEU A 548 -19.11 12.77 7.26
CA LEU A 548 -18.03 12.55 8.24
C LEU A 548 -17.03 13.72 8.25
N LEU A 549 -16.60 14.19 7.07
CA LEU A 549 -15.66 15.31 6.95
C LEU A 549 -16.24 16.65 7.42
N GLU A 550 -17.56 16.83 7.35
CA GLU A 550 -18.24 18.01 7.92
C GLU A 550 -18.28 17.97 9.46
N LEU A 551 -18.33 16.76 10.06
CA LEU A 551 -18.53 16.52 11.48
C LEU A 551 -17.22 16.32 12.26
N VAL A 552 -16.13 15.99 11.58
CA VAL A 552 -14.82 15.80 12.20
C VAL A 552 -14.13 17.14 12.41
N PRO A 553 -13.52 17.38 13.58
CA PRO A 553 -12.69 18.56 13.85
C PRO A 553 -11.65 18.84 12.76
N ALA A 554 -11.40 20.13 12.51
CA ALA A 554 -10.61 20.58 11.37
C ALA A 554 -9.20 19.98 11.34
N ASP A 555 -8.54 19.91 12.49
CA ASP A 555 -7.15 19.44 12.59
C ASP A 555 -6.97 17.97 12.22
N LEU A 556 -7.97 17.12 12.51
CA LEU A 556 -7.93 15.72 12.09
C LEU A 556 -8.02 15.52 10.56
N LYS A 557 -8.40 16.54 9.82
CA LYS A 557 -8.48 16.50 8.34
C LYS A 557 -7.16 16.90 7.67
N LYS A 558 -6.22 17.48 8.42
CA LYS A 558 -5.01 18.11 7.90
C LYS A 558 -3.80 17.19 8.00
N PRO A 559 -2.97 17.10 6.95
CA PRO A 559 -1.68 16.38 7.02
C PRO A 559 -0.72 16.98 8.06
N GLU A 560 -0.85 18.25 8.39
CA GLU A 560 -0.03 19.00 9.35
C GLU A 560 -0.03 18.39 10.74
N LEU A 561 -1.14 17.81 11.19
CA LEU A 561 -1.19 17.10 12.47
C LEU A 561 -0.22 15.92 12.50
N THR A 562 -0.13 15.19 11.39
CA THR A 562 0.83 14.10 11.24
C THR A 562 2.26 14.63 11.22
N ALA A 563 2.52 15.73 10.51
CA ALA A 563 3.83 16.37 10.47
C ALA A 563 4.32 16.80 11.87
N ASP A 564 3.47 17.49 12.63
CA ASP A 564 3.80 17.93 14.00
C ASP A 564 4.12 16.73 14.91
N TRP A 565 3.30 15.67 14.87
CA TRP A 565 3.56 14.50 15.70
C TRP A 565 4.87 13.81 15.30
N GLU A 566 5.12 13.57 14.02
CA GLU A 566 6.35 12.90 13.57
C GLU A 566 7.61 13.74 13.90
N ARG A 567 7.51 15.07 13.81
CA ARG A 567 8.57 15.99 14.26
C ARG A 567 8.85 15.84 15.76
N LYS A 568 7.81 15.84 16.59
CA LYS A 568 7.94 15.66 18.05
C LYS A 568 8.50 14.27 18.39
N LEU A 569 8.02 13.21 17.72
CA LEU A 569 8.49 11.85 17.88
C LEU A 569 9.98 11.70 17.47
N SER A 570 10.40 12.38 16.39
CA SER A 570 11.81 12.45 16.02
C SER A 570 12.66 13.13 17.10
N LYS A 571 12.16 14.20 17.73
CA LYS A 571 12.83 14.85 18.86
C LYS A 571 12.92 13.94 20.08
N ILE A 572 11.91 13.11 20.36
CA ILE A 572 11.96 12.10 21.43
C ILE A 572 13.04 11.06 21.12
N ALA A 573 13.07 10.53 19.90
CA ALA A 573 14.07 9.54 19.48
C ALA A 573 15.51 10.07 19.59
N LYS A 574 15.72 11.38 19.35
CA LYS A 574 17.00 12.09 19.54
C LYS A 574 17.28 12.50 20.98
N GLY A 575 16.36 12.31 21.92
CA GLY A 575 16.49 12.69 23.32
C GLY A 575 16.32 14.20 23.59
N SER A 576 15.91 15.00 22.60
CA SER A 576 15.73 16.45 22.73
C SER A 576 14.34 16.88 23.19
N LEU A 577 13.38 15.94 23.24
CA LEU A 577 12.04 16.13 23.81
C LEU A 577 11.73 14.99 24.79
N ARG A 578 11.17 15.32 25.94
CA ARG A 578 10.71 14.30 26.90
C ARG A 578 9.38 13.68 26.45
N ARG A 579 9.27 12.35 26.54
CA ARG A 579 8.05 11.60 26.26
C ARG A 579 6.82 12.17 27.02
N ASP A 580 7.00 12.47 28.32
CA ASP A 580 5.91 12.92 29.17
C ASP A 580 5.30 14.24 28.71
N ALA A 581 6.13 15.16 28.19
CA ALA A 581 5.65 16.43 27.62
C ALA A 581 4.75 16.17 26.39
N PHE A 582 5.23 15.33 25.46
CA PHE A 582 4.43 14.94 24.29
C PHE A 582 3.13 14.25 24.67
N MET A 583 3.15 13.31 25.62
CA MET A 583 1.94 12.60 26.05
C MET A 583 0.96 13.51 26.81
N SER A 584 1.45 14.54 27.52
CA SER A 584 0.59 15.58 28.10
C SER A 584 -0.12 16.40 27.01
N ASP A 585 0.60 16.82 25.98
CA ASP A 585 0.02 17.51 24.82
C ASP A 585 -1.08 16.65 24.16
N ILE A 586 -0.82 15.35 23.96
CA ILE A 586 -1.78 14.41 23.36
C ILE A 586 -3.04 14.24 24.21
N LYS A 587 -2.90 14.17 25.54
CA LYS A 587 -4.04 14.07 26.46
C LYS A 587 -4.88 15.36 26.43
N ASN A 588 -4.24 16.51 26.43
CA ASN A 588 -4.92 17.82 26.32
C ASN A 588 -5.65 17.92 24.97
N TYR A 589 -4.96 17.61 23.88
CA TYR A 589 -5.58 17.55 22.55
C TYR A 589 -6.77 16.59 22.49
N THR A 590 -6.68 15.44 23.14
CA THR A 590 -7.80 14.47 23.19
C THR A 590 -9.00 15.06 23.94
N ASN A 591 -8.77 15.80 25.03
CA ASN A 591 -9.85 16.48 25.78
C ASN A 591 -10.53 17.56 24.92
N GLU A 592 -9.73 18.41 24.27
CA GLU A 592 -10.22 19.48 23.38
C GLU A 592 -11.02 18.90 22.22
N LEU A 593 -10.48 17.87 21.55
CA LEU A 593 -11.11 17.16 20.45
C LEU A 593 -12.48 16.58 20.84
N ILE A 594 -12.59 15.95 22.01
CA ILE A 594 -13.87 15.39 22.49
C ILE A 594 -14.84 16.49 22.87
N SER A 595 -14.38 17.59 23.47
CA SER A 595 -15.20 18.75 23.78
C SER A 595 -15.78 19.37 22.51
N GLU A 596 -14.96 19.56 21.47
CA GLU A 596 -15.40 20.08 20.16
C GLU A 596 -16.43 19.15 19.51
N ILE A 597 -16.17 17.83 19.52
CA ILE A 597 -17.16 16.88 19.01
C ILE A 597 -18.47 16.95 19.81
N LYS A 598 -18.41 17.05 21.15
CA LYS A 598 -19.60 17.14 22.01
C LYS A 598 -20.43 18.40 21.74
N SER A 599 -19.79 19.55 21.58
CA SER A 599 -20.46 20.86 21.38
C SER A 599 -20.94 21.10 19.95
N GLY A 600 -20.35 20.43 18.95
CA GLY A 600 -20.70 20.63 17.54
C GLY A 600 -22.20 20.47 17.24
N GLU A 601 -22.78 21.34 16.45
CA GLU A 601 -24.22 21.34 16.11
C GLU A 601 -24.59 20.56 14.85
N GLY A 602 -23.60 19.94 14.18
CA GLY A 602 -23.78 19.17 12.96
C GLY A 602 -24.78 18.01 13.14
N LYS A 603 -25.45 17.65 12.06
CA LYS A 603 -26.41 16.52 12.01
C LYS A 603 -25.95 15.49 10.99
N PHE A 604 -26.01 14.22 11.35
CA PHE A 604 -25.76 13.12 10.43
C PHE A 604 -27.08 12.58 9.86
N ARG A 605 -27.19 12.53 8.54
CA ARG A 605 -28.34 11.96 7.84
C ARG A 605 -28.00 10.55 7.38
N HIS A 606 -28.77 9.57 7.84
CA HIS A 606 -28.57 8.17 7.47
C HIS A 606 -29.12 7.90 6.07
N ASP A 607 -28.28 7.52 5.13
CA ASP A 607 -28.67 7.16 3.75
C ASP A 607 -29.45 5.82 3.68
N ASN A 608 -29.42 5.05 4.76
CA ASN A 608 -30.06 3.75 4.90
C ASN A 608 -31.36 3.81 5.74
N ILE A 609 -31.96 4.97 5.88
CA ILE A 609 -33.30 5.12 6.50
C ILE A 609 -34.31 4.37 5.66
N THR A 610 -35.16 3.59 6.33
CA THR A 610 -36.32 2.94 5.73
C THR A 610 -37.62 3.70 6.05
N ASN A 611 -38.68 3.44 5.31
CA ASN A 611 -40.01 3.99 5.61
C ASN A 611 -40.67 3.30 6.81
N HIS A 612 -40.01 2.35 7.47
CA HIS A 612 -40.54 1.65 8.62
C HIS A 612 -40.21 2.37 9.91
N LYS A 613 -41.22 2.57 10.76
CA LYS A 613 -41.07 3.15 12.09
C LYS A 613 -40.76 2.06 13.14
N CYS A 614 -39.97 2.41 14.12
CA CYS A 614 -39.68 1.57 15.26
C CYS A 614 -40.95 1.35 16.11
N PRO A 615 -41.32 0.12 16.43
CA PRO A 615 -42.49 -0.17 17.24
C PRO A 615 -42.36 0.33 18.69
N ASN A 616 -41.10 0.49 19.19
CA ASN A 616 -40.85 0.89 20.56
C ASN A 616 -40.84 2.41 20.77
N CYS A 617 -40.30 3.20 19.82
CA CYS A 617 -40.10 4.65 20.02
C CYS A 617 -40.59 5.54 18.86
N GLY A 618 -41.17 4.95 17.81
CA GLY A 618 -41.70 5.67 16.66
C GLY A 618 -40.68 6.29 15.70
N LYS A 619 -39.39 6.29 16.01
CA LYS A 619 -38.33 6.78 15.12
C LYS A 619 -38.15 5.81 13.92
N TYR A 620 -37.59 6.29 12.83
CA TYR A 620 -37.36 5.45 11.65
C TYR A 620 -36.34 4.33 11.89
N LEU A 621 -36.51 3.21 11.17
CA LEU A 621 -35.57 2.10 11.17
C LEU A 621 -34.54 2.25 10.07
N LEU A 622 -33.29 1.90 10.38
CA LEU A 622 -32.17 1.88 9.47
C LEU A 622 -31.96 0.47 8.93
N LEU A 623 -31.76 0.30 7.62
CA LEU A 623 -31.41 -0.98 7.02
C LEU A 623 -29.90 -1.20 7.10
N VAL A 624 -29.46 -2.14 7.95
CA VAL A 624 -28.05 -2.44 8.18
C VAL A 624 -27.72 -3.82 7.60
N LYS A 625 -26.82 -3.85 6.61
CA LYS A 625 -26.26 -5.09 6.06
C LYS A 625 -25.06 -5.53 6.89
N GLY A 626 -25.17 -6.66 7.57
CA GLY A 626 -24.07 -7.33 8.25
C GLY A 626 -23.49 -8.47 7.41
N LYS A 627 -22.42 -9.10 7.89
CA LYS A 627 -21.73 -10.21 7.21
C LYS A 627 -22.66 -11.38 6.87
N ASN A 628 -23.61 -11.71 7.77
CA ASN A 628 -24.47 -12.89 7.65
C ASN A 628 -25.98 -12.56 7.65
N SER A 629 -26.34 -11.28 7.80
CA SER A 629 -27.77 -10.90 7.84
C SER A 629 -27.95 -9.41 7.53
N THR A 630 -29.09 -9.08 6.94
CA THR A 630 -29.59 -7.70 6.86
C THR A 630 -30.63 -7.50 7.97
N LYS A 631 -30.48 -6.42 8.73
CA LYS A 631 -31.36 -6.08 9.84
C LYS A 631 -31.95 -4.70 9.66
N ARG A 632 -33.16 -4.48 10.15
CA ARG A 632 -33.64 -3.14 10.48
C ARG A 632 -33.33 -2.85 11.94
N VAL A 633 -32.66 -1.75 12.22
CA VAL A 633 -32.32 -1.31 13.58
C VAL A 633 -32.91 0.05 13.83
N CYS A 634 -33.33 0.32 15.06
CA CYS A 634 -33.84 1.65 15.40
C CYS A 634 -32.77 2.71 15.14
N GLN A 635 -33.18 3.84 14.61
CA GLN A 635 -32.33 5.03 14.47
C GLN A 635 -31.83 5.52 15.83
N ASP A 636 -32.60 5.31 16.87
CA ASP A 636 -32.21 5.57 18.23
C ASP A 636 -31.49 4.37 18.84
N ARG A 637 -30.20 4.58 19.19
CA ARG A 637 -29.35 3.55 19.75
C ARG A 637 -29.80 3.11 21.16
N GLU A 638 -30.31 4.05 21.95
CA GLU A 638 -30.79 3.77 23.30
C GLU A 638 -32.06 2.90 23.28
N CYS A 639 -32.90 3.07 22.28
CA CYS A 639 -34.07 2.22 22.07
C CYS A 639 -33.72 0.75 21.80
N GLY A 640 -32.60 0.49 21.13
CA GLY A 640 -32.01 -0.82 20.91
C GLY A 640 -32.83 -1.80 20.05
N TYR A 641 -33.99 -1.43 19.52
CA TYR A 641 -34.84 -2.29 18.69
C TYR A 641 -34.12 -2.80 17.44
N LYS A 642 -34.21 -4.10 17.18
CA LYS A 642 -33.57 -4.76 16.02
C LYS A 642 -34.47 -5.87 15.50
N GLU A 643 -34.73 -5.90 14.20
CA GLU A 643 -35.36 -7.01 13.51
C GLU A 643 -34.51 -7.54 12.36
N THR A 644 -34.54 -8.84 12.11
CA THR A 644 -33.80 -9.44 11.00
C THR A 644 -34.69 -9.45 9.74
N VAL A 645 -34.23 -8.81 8.68
CA VAL A 645 -34.94 -8.75 7.39
C VAL A 645 -34.56 -9.94 6.52
N SER A 646 -33.26 -10.24 6.42
CA SER A 646 -32.76 -11.39 5.66
C SER A 646 -31.53 -12.01 6.33
N ARG A 647 -31.24 -13.26 5.99
CA ARG A 647 -30.03 -13.98 6.38
C ARG A 647 -29.33 -14.52 5.15
N THR A 648 -28.03 -14.33 5.06
CA THR A 648 -27.22 -14.97 4.01
C THR A 648 -27.23 -16.48 4.23
N SER A 649 -27.55 -17.24 3.21
CA SER A 649 -27.58 -18.70 3.26
C SER A 649 -26.49 -19.33 2.40
N ASN A 650 -26.22 -20.60 2.63
CA ASN A 650 -25.38 -21.42 1.74
C ASN A 650 -26.16 -21.98 0.54
N ALA A 651 -27.45 -21.71 0.46
CA ALA A 651 -28.32 -22.13 -0.67
C ALA A 651 -27.87 -21.43 -1.96
N ARG A 652 -27.71 -22.20 -3.02
CA ARG A 652 -27.29 -21.71 -4.34
C ARG A 652 -28.54 -21.54 -5.22
N CYS A 653 -28.55 -20.45 -5.97
CA CYS A 653 -29.59 -20.18 -6.94
C CYS A 653 -29.53 -21.19 -8.10
N PRO A 654 -30.66 -21.81 -8.51
CA PRO A 654 -30.68 -22.77 -9.61
C PRO A 654 -30.36 -22.13 -10.98
N LYS A 655 -30.54 -20.79 -11.11
CA LYS A 655 -30.32 -20.08 -12.38
C LYS A 655 -28.86 -19.56 -12.53
N CYS A 656 -28.29 -18.98 -11.48
CA CYS A 656 -27.00 -18.31 -11.59
C CYS A 656 -25.93 -18.81 -10.59
N HIS A 657 -26.25 -19.84 -9.81
CA HIS A 657 -25.38 -20.52 -8.84
C HIS A 657 -24.78 -19.61 -7.73
N LYS A 658 -25.20 -18.34 -7.65
CA LYS A 658 -24.81 -17.43 -6.56
C LYS A 658 -25.56 -17.79 -5.27
N ARG A 659 -24.98 -17.40 -4.12
CA ARG A 659 -25.64 -17.57 -2.82
C ARG A 659 -26.93 -16.76 -2.77
N MET A 660 -27.96 -17.34 -2.15
CA MET A 660 -29.26 -16.69 -1.96
C MET A 660 -29.41 -16.16 -0.53
N GLU A 661 -30.17 -15.09 -0.36
CA GLU A 661 -30.59 -14.58 0.93
C GLU A 661 -32.00 -15.16 1.29
N LEU A 662 -32.13 -15.52 2.56
CA LEU A 662 -33.39 -16.00 3.12
C LEU A 662 -34.11 -14.84 3.80
N PHE A 663 -35.26 -14.47 3.29
CA PHE A 663 -36.15 -13.43 3.79
C PHE A 663 -37.35 -14.01 4.57
N GLY A 664 -37.83 -13.23 5.53
CA GLY A 664 -39.03 -13.57 6.31
C GLY A 664 -38.76 -14.52 7.47
N THR A 665 -39.84 -14.87 8.19
CA THR A 665 -39.86 -15.76 9.34
C THR A 665 -40.95 -16.81 9.23
N GLY A 666 -40.76 -17.95 9.86
CA GLY A 666 -41.73 -19.07 9.86
C GLY A 666 -42.03 -19.61 8.46
N GLU A 667 -43.29 -19.89 8.16
CA GLU A 667 -43.73 -20.47 6.89
C GLU A 667 -43.63 -19.50 5.70
N LYS A 668 -43.51 -18.19 5.95
CA LYS A 668 -43.35 -17.15 4.91
C LYS A 668 -41.90 -16.96 4.45
N GLN A 669 -40.99 -17.86 4.83
CA GLN A 669 -39.60 -17.77 4.43
C GLN A 669 -39.40 -18.01 2.93
N MET A 670 -38.64 -17.12 2.29
CA MET A 670 -38.40 -17.14 0.86
C MET A 670 -36.92 -16.84 0.55
N PHE A 671 -36.31 -17.68 -0.28
CA PHE A 671 -35.00 -17.40 -0.86
C PHE A 671 -35.13 -16.39 -1.99
N THR A 672 -34.24 -15.40 -1.99
CA THR A 672 -34.14 -14.42 -3.07
C THR A 672 -32.68 -14.34 -3.54
N CYS A 673 -32.50 -14.36 -4.85
CA CYS A 673 -31.18 -14.21 -5.48
C CYS A 673 -31.01 -12.83 -6.12
N VAL A 674 -29.77 -12.35 -6.21
CA VAL A 674 -29.43 -11.12 -6.93
C VAL A 674 -29.84 -11.14 -8.43
N CYS A 675 -30.02 -12.31 -9.04
CA CYS A 675 -30.49 -12.43 -10.41
C CYS A 675 -32.05 -12.32 -10.54
N GLY A 676 -32.77 -12.00 -9.45
CA GLY A 676 -34.20 -11.88 -9.42
C GLY A 676 -34.95 -13.20 -9.16
N HIS A 677 -34.28 -14.35 -9.10
CA HIS A 677 -34.93 -15.63 -8.77
C HIS A 677 -35.41 -15.62 -7.31
N LYS A 678 -36.66 -16.03 -7.11
CA LYS A 678 -37.30 -16.16 -5.79
C LYS A 678 -37.91 -17.57 -5.66
N GLU A 679 -37.73 -18.19 -4.50
CA GLU A 679 -38.19 -19.52 -4.22
C GLU A 679 -38.59 -19.66 -2.74
N LYS A 680 -39.77 -20.21 -2.42
CA LYS A 680 -40.17 -20.49 -1.02
C LYS A 680 -39.23 -21.51 -0.41
N LEU A 681 -38.97 -21.41 0.90
CA LEU A 681 -38.10 -22.35 1.62
C LEU A 681 -38.60 -23.79 1.48
N THR A 682 -39.91 -24.02 1.52
CA THR A 682 -40.56 -25.33 1.33
C THR A 682 -40.23 -25.88 -0.07
N ALA A 683 -40.48 -25.11 -1.13
CA ALA A 683 -40.20 -25.50 -2.50
C ALA A 683 -38.69 -25.79 -2.73
N PHE A 684 -37.83 -24.98 -2.16
CA PHE A 684 -36.39 -25.22 -2.20
C PHE A 684 -36.00 -26.55 -1.54
N THR A 685 -36.63 -26.85 -0.40
CA THR A 685 -36.34 -28.08 0.38
C THR A 685 -36.83 -29.31 -0.40
N GLU A 686 -38.00 -29.22 -1.02
CA GLU A 686 -38.56 -30.28 -1.86
C GLU A 686 -37.72 -30.53 -3.13
N ARG A 687 -37.32 -29.47 -3.81
CA ARG A 687 -36.43 -29.55 -4.96
C ARG A 687 -35.10 -30.24 -4.59
N ARG A 688 -34.47 -29.84 -3.48
CA ARG A 688 -33.25 -30.48 -3.01
C ARG A 688 -33.42 -31.95 -2.63
N LYS A 689 -34.58 -32.33 -2.09
CA LYS A 689 -34.88 -33.74 -1.84
C LYS A 689 -34.98 -34.53 -3.15
N LYS A 690 -35.64 -33.97 -4.17
CA LYS A 690 -35.74 -34.57 -5.51
C LYS A 690 -34.39 -34.68 -6.22
N GLU A 691 -33.50 -33.70 -6.04
CA GLU A 691 -32.14 -33.68 -6.62
C GLU A 691 -31.13 -34.57 -5.87
N GLY A 692 -31.58 -35.38 -4.90
CA GLY A 692 -30.71 -36.30 -4.13
C GLY A 692 -29.73 -35.61 -3.16
N ALA A 693 -29.89 -34.32 -2.92
CA ALA A 693 -28.98 -33.51 -2.10
C ALA A 693 -29.30 -33.53 -0.59
N GLY A 694 -29.90 -34.65 -0.10
CA GLY A 694 -30.31 -34.80 1.31
C GLY A 694 -29.25 -35.43 2.23
N VAL A 695 -28.12 -35.84 1.69
CA VAL A 695 -27.07 -36.50 2.49
C VAL A 695 -26.13 -35.44 3.08
N SER A 696 -26.12 -35.30 4.39
CA SER A 696 -25.20 -34.38 5.06
C SER A 696 -23.76 -34.92 5.03
N LYS A 697 -22.74 -34.04 5.11
CA LYS A 697 -21.35 -34.49 5.29
C LYS A 697 -21.18 -35.46 6.48
N LYS A 698 -22.02 -35.37 7.50
CA LYS A 698 -22.07 -36.29 8.64
C LYS A 698 -22.61 -37.67 8.24
N ASP A 699 -23.59 -37.72 7.33
CA ASP A 699 -24.14 -38.97 6.86
C ASP A 699 -23.19 -39.68 5.87
N VAL A 700 -22.50 -38.89 5.02
CA VAL A 700 -21.41 -39.40 4.19
C VAL A 700 -20.27 -39.94 5.04
N ALA A 701 -19.88 -39.22 6.09
CA ALA A 701 -18.84 -39.67 7.01
C ALA A 701 -19.27 -40.91 7.80
N LYS A 702 -20.52 -41.01 8.22
CA LYS A 702 -21.10 -42.22 8.86
C LYS A 702 -21.12 -43.40 7.90
N TYR A 703 -21.54 -43.19 6.65
CA TYR A 703 -21.54 -44.22 5.63
C TYR A 703 -20.13 -44.70 5.28
N MET A 704 -19.19 -43.79 5.09
CA MET A 704 -17.77 -44.09 4.85
C MET A 704 -17.12 -44.84 6.04
N ASN A 705 -17.46 -44.47 7.29
CA ASN A 705 -17.00 -45.17 8.47
C ASN A 705 -17.66 -46.56 8.64
N LYS A 706 -18.88 -46.74 8.15
CA LYS A 706 -19.55 -48.06 8.13
C LYS A 706 -18.93 -48.97 7.07
N MET A 707 -18.67 -48.47 5.87
CA MET A 707 -17.95 -49.19 4.82
C MET A 707 -16.53 -49.60 5.27
N LYS A 708 -15.79 -48.71 5.96
CA LYS A 708 -14.48 -49.04 6.53
C LYS A 708 -14.50 -50.09 7.63
N LYS A 709 -15.66 -50.32 8.28
CA LYS A 709 -15.84 -51.38 9.31
C LYS A 709 -16.28 -52.73 8.69
N GLU A 710 -16.81 -52.71 7.48
CA GLU A 710 -17.27 -53.93 6.77
C GLU A 710 -16.26 -54.50 5.79
N GLU A 711 -15.15 -53.78 5.48
CA GLU A 711 -14.01 -54.28 4.74
C GLU A 711 -13.09 -55.10 5.67
N THR A 712 -13.24 -56.39 5.69
CA THR A 712 -12.23 -57.33 6.21
C THR A 712 -10.91 -57.16 5.44
N PRO A 713 -9.75 -57.10 6.08
CA PRO A 713 -8.50 -56.78 5.41
C PRO A 713 -8.02 -57.95 4.56
N LEU A 714 -8.09 -57.81 3.26
CA LEU A 714 -7.32 -58.57 2.30
C LEU A 714 -5.94 -57.90 2.13
N ASN A 715 -4.91 -58.52 2.69
CA ASN A 715 -3.48 -58.23 2.52
C ASN A 715 -2.87 -57.16 3.47
N THR A 716 -2.47 -57.63 4.65
CA THR A 716 -1.70 -56.89 5.64
C THR A 716 -0.33 -56.39 5.19
N GLY A 717 0.27 -56.99 4.14
CA GLY A 717 1.62 -56.60 3.65
C GLY A 717 1.65 -55.27 2.87
N PHE A 718 0.55 -54.89 2.23
CA PHE A 718 0.50 -53.64 1.44
C PHE A 718 0.14 -52.41 2.31
N ALA A 719 -0.62 -52.64 3.37
CA ALA A 719 -0.98 -51.58 4.32
C ALA A 719 0.21 -51.16 5.20
N GLU A 720 1.08 -52.09 5.57
CA GLU A 720 2.34 -51.79 6.29
C GLU A 720 3.39 -51.07 5.43
N ALA A 721 3.45 -51.39 4.12
CA ALA A 721 4.32 -50.67 3.18
C ALA A 721 3.87 -49.22 2.93
N LEU A 722 2.56 -48.94 2.89
CA LEU A 722 1.99 -47.58 2.73
C LEU A 722 2.10 -46.75 4.03
N ALA A 723 2.05 -47.38 5.19
CA ALA A 723 2.24 -46.71 6.47
C ALA A 723 3.69 -46.25 6.71
N LYS A 724 4.65 -46.88 6.03
CA LYS A 724 6.07 -46.50 6.05
C LYS A 724 6.46 -45.42 5.04
N LEU A 725 5.58 -45.09 4.10
CA LEU A 725 5.70 -43.94 3.20
C LEU A 725 4.91 -42.78 3.75
N ASN A 726 5.49 -42.07 4.72
CA ASN A 726 4.99 -40.80 5.23
C ASN A 726 5.03 -39.73 4.11
N LEU A 727 4.02 -39.72 3.27
CA LEU A 727 3.69 -38.55 2.44
C LEU A 727 2.83 -37.60 3.29
N LYS A 728 3.53 -36.64 3.91
CA LYS A 728 2.95 -35.42 4.48
C LYS A 728 2.66 -34.41 3.39
#